data_461253826e178e453d81ad87c26c34b2
#
_entry.id   461253826e178e453d81ad87c26c34b2
#
_cell.length_a   1.000
_cell.length_b   1.000
_cell.length_c   1.000
_cell.angle_alpha   90.00
_cell.angle_beta   90.00
_cell.angle_gamma   90.00
#
_symmetry.space_group_name_H-M   'P 1'
#
loop_
_entity.id
_entity.type
_entity.pdbx_description
1 polymer ?
#
loop_
_entity_poly.entity_id
_entity_poly.type
_entity_poly.pdbx_seq_one_letter_code
_entity_poly.pdbx_strand_id
1 'polypeptide(L)'
;MDTTTTPTATEAAAPAGPLPIPAQPTAGTAVVNPLPLHWFQKDAVAAAVRQVKNGGRATVVAATGSGKTLIAAGCARRLAARGVVLVLVPTIELLEQTAEAWSLKGGRRGLAVAACSREEALESAEAGGRIRAQVSTQAARIADLVASVKPGEPVTVYATYASLERIVQAHQQFGLPAWDLVVVDEAHRTAGSDGKAWAAVHADDQVPALRRLYFTATPRIADDRRAKDGLADLGDPADADTDGADRDGAEQLPALCSMDDETIYGPTVYTWTLGQGIEHGYLADYRVLVPVVTDEDLRDLLNLPAVADLRSQRSNEDLLRLALQVAVLRAVADLELRRVITFHSRVSGAREFAADLPAAAVLLKDADRPERIWAKAVAGTDRLKDRRAAFAEFKAHTGEDGEECGILCNSRLLTEGIDVAAVDAVCFADPKSSVIDIVQAVGRALRQSYRQGKVSWVIIPVYLPTPLIGDDTAAADPAEVHDASAAVKAEADTEMEASSFRTIWRVLRALAAHDARVVGRITELRAHRAQPALLTTEATDGEAAETGTAGEQPASVESPIDWLRIDARRHAARILQTVKLRAFNPRASEWQRMHAVAARFHLEHGHLDPTDKTRHGELISWLDRQRYLNGQGLLDAARVSELDALGMIWSKHANAWERGYAYARAWAAHHGHLAIPATEKLDGYAVGAWMRRQRKAEALGADQVAKLGTLDELWRLEPDWNRSYRRLLAYLAAGGTLDGPANRTGGEADPAFRPGAWLRKQDKARSDGKLTEQQTALLDALTRHAETVTA
;
A
#
# COMPACT_ATOMS: atom_id res chain seq x y z
N MET A 1 -54.78 32.67 48.43
CA MET A 1 -53.82 32.34 49.50
C MET A 1 -52.73 31.59 48.90
N ASP A 2 -51.66 32.34 48.58
CA ASP A 2 -50.42 31.88 48.01
C ASP A 2 -49.55 31.16 49.03
N THR A 3 -48.94 30.09 48.65
CA THR A 3 -47.72 29.61 49.29
C THR A 3 -46.76 29.08 48.22
N THR A 4 -45.88 29.97 47.80
CA THR A 4 -44.64 29.72 47.09
C THR A 4 -43.71 28.84 47.93
N THR A 5 -43.34 27.67 47.43
CA THR A 5 -42.25 26.87 47.99
C THR A 5 -41.05 26.87 47.06
N THR A 6 -39.97 27.46 47.52
CA THR A 6 -38.66 27.51 46.94
C THR A 6 -38.03 26.13 46.93
N PRO A 7 -37.33 25.65 45.89
CA PRO A 7 -36.62 24.40 45.94
C PRO A 7 -35.29 24.55 46.71
N THR A 8 -35.16 23.73 47.69
CA THR A 8 -33.99 23.56 48.54
C THR A 8 -32.79 23.03 47.77
N ALA A 9 -31.62 23.49 48.18
CA ALA A 9 -30.30 23.22 47.65
C ALA A 9 -30.01 21.73 47.53
N THR A 10 -29.39 21.40 46.38
CA THR A 10 -28.80 20.06 46.08
C THR A 10 -27.70 19.75 47.09
N GLU A 11 -27.90 18.72 47.86
CA GLU A 11 -26.98 18.12 48.79
C GLU A 11 -25.75 17.62 48.02
N ALA A 12 -24.57 18.18 48.30
CA ALA A 12 -23.30 17.74 47.71
C ALA A 12 -23.03 16.31 48.17
N ALA A 13 -22.95 15.39 47.23
CA ALA A 13 -22.58 14.00 47.47
C ALA A 13 -21.24 13.93 48.21
N ALA A 14 -21.20 13.29 49.34
CA ALA A 14 -20.01 13.01 50.13
C ALA A 14 -18.97 12.25 49.28
N PRO A 15 -17.66 12.49 49.45
CA PRO A 15 -16.63 11.79 48.73
C PRO A 15 -16.73 10.29 48.95
N ALA A 16 -16.90 9.51 47.87
CA ALA A 16 -16.95 8.06 47.95
C ALA A 16 -15.73 7.52 48.70
N GLY A 17 -15.96 6.77 49.76
CA GLY A 17 -14.91 6.15 50.56
C GLY A 17 -13.98 5.26 49.75
N PRO A 18 -12.82 4.89 50.28
CA PRO A 18 -11.84 4.09 49.55
C PRO A 18 -12.47 2.74 49.13
N LEU A 19 -12.17 2.34 47.89
CA LEU A 19 -12.55 1.02 47.38
C LEU A 19 -12.14 -0.08 48.35
N PRO A 20 -12.96 -1.13 48.60
CA PRO A 20 -12.57 -2.23 49.44
C PRO A 20 -11.30 -2.89 48.93
N ILE A 21 -10.23 -2.77 49.70
CA ILE A 21 -8.95 -3.40 49.41
C ILE A 21 -9.16 -4.92 49.50
N PRO A 22 -8.96 -5.70 48.42
CA PRO A 22 -8.98 -7.15 48.55
C PRO A 22 -7.87 -7.53 49.56
N ALA A 23 -8.21 -8.35 50.57
CA ALA A 23 -7.32 -8.82 51.60
C ALA A 23 -6.02 -9.33 50.97
N GLN A 24 -4.89 -8.81 51.45
CA GLN A 24 -3.56 -9.25 51.00
C GLN A 24 -3.50 -10.78 51.13
N PRO A 25 -3.02 -11.50 50.12
CA PRO A 25 -2.65 -12.87 50.29
C PRO A 25 -1.52 -12.88 51.30
N THR A 26 -1.79 -13.47 52.49
CA THR A 26 -0.76 -13.75 53.49
C THR A 26 0.40 -14.45 52.82
N ALA A 27 1.59 -13.90 52.98
CA ALA A 27 2.83 -14.36 52.40
C ALA A 27 3.14 -15.81 52.83
N GLY A 28 2.57 -16.76 52.12
CA GLY A 28 3.08 -18.08 52.05
C GLY A 28 4.32 -18.06 51.19
N THR A 29 5.50 -18.17 51.81
CA THR A 29 6.82 -18.18 51.21
C THR A 29 7.08 -19.45 50.38
N ALA A 30 6.34 -19.68 49.32
CA ALA A 30 6.79 -20.57 48.28
C ALA A 30 7.93 -19.88 47.54
N VAL A 31 9.14 -20.43 47.58
CA VAL A 31 10.28 -19.96 46.80
C VAL A 31 9.98 -20.21 45.33
N VAL A 32 9.38 -19.25 44.68
CA VAL A 32 9.14 -19.35 43.23
C VAL A 32 10.47 -19.08 42.56
N ASN A 33 11.15 -20.12 42.11
CA ASN A 33 12.32 -19.96 41.25
C ASN A 33 11.85 -19.39 39.92
N PRO A 34 12.54 -18.34 39.38
CA PRO A 34 12.17 -17.83 38.08
C PRO A 34 12.32 -18.89 37.01
N LEU A 35 11.43 -18.87 36.01
CA LEU A 35 11.57 -19.76 34.87
C LEU A 35 12.93 -19.55 34.19
N PRO A 36 13.62 -20.64 33.79
CA PRO A 36 14.84 -20.51 33.00
C PRO A 36 14.57 -19.86 31.69
N LEU A 37 15.30 -18.79 31.38
CA LEU A 37 15.23 -18.13 30.09
C LEU A 37 15.87 -19.02 29.01
N HIS A 38 15.30 -19.02 27.82
CA HIS A 38 15.92 -19.59 26.62
C HIS A 38 17.22 -18.85 26.28
N TRP A 39 18.09 -19.46 25.48
CA TRP A 39 19.38 -18.88 25.14
C TRP A 39 19.24 -17.49 24.50
N PHE A 40 18.37 -17.32 23.51
CA PHE A 40 18.14 -16.02 22.84
C PHE A 40 17.58 -14.96 23.80
N GLN A 41 16.75 -15.35 24.78
CA GLN A 41 16.27 -14.44 25.82
C GLN A 41 17.42 -14.01 26.77
N LYS A 42 18.34 -14.94 27.10
CA LYS A 42 19.54 -14.63 27.88
C LYS A 42 20.41 -13.63 27.14
N ASP A 43 20.60 -13.81 25.83
CA ASP A 43 21.38 -12.93 24.97
C ASP A 43 20.76 -11.54 24.88
N ALA A 44 19.43 -11.46 24.69
CA ALA A 44 18.68 -10.20 24.73
C ALA A 44 18.86 -9.46 26.04
N VAL A 45 18.74 -10.18 27.18
CA VAL A 45 18.99 -9.60 28.51
C VAL A 45 20.44 -9.13 28.65
N ALA A 46 21.40 -9.91 28.19
CA ALA A 46 22.82 -9.54 28.29
C ALA A 46 23.14 -8.30 27.43
N ALA A 47 22.61 -8.22 26.22
CA ALA A 47 22.79 -7.07 25.33
C ALA A 47 22.19 -5.80 25.93
N ALA A 48 20.91 -5.86 26.35
CA ALA A 48 20.20 -4.71 26.96
C ALA A 48 20.90 -4.24 28.24
N VAL A 49 21.25 -5.17 29.14
CA VAL A 49 21.95 -4.84 30.39
C VAL A 49 23.31 -4.21 30.12
N ARG A 50 24.08 -4.72 29.18
CA ARG A 50 25.41 -4.16 28.82
C ARG A 50 25.28 -2.71 28.39
N GLN A 51 24.31 -2.39 27.57
CA GLN A 51 24.11 -1.05 27.02
C GLN A 51 23.71 -0.04 28.09
N VAL A 52 22.77 -0.38 28.97
CA VAL A 52 22.25 0.59 29.95
C VAL A 52 22.82 0.41 31.36
N LYS A 53 23.87 -0.37 31.56
CA LYS A 53 24.45 -0.64 32.89
C LYS A 53 24.73 0.64 33.70
N ASN A 54 25.29 1.63 33.08
CA ASN A 54 25.68 2.90 33.68
C ASN A 54 24.65 4.01 33.48
N GLY A 55 23.48 3.71 32.97
CA GLY A 55 22.44 4.67 32.59
C GLY A 55 22.15 4.65 31.07
N GLY A 56 21.13 5.39 30.63
CA GLY A 56 20.81 5.59 29.24
C GLY A 56 19.65 4.73 28.74
N ARG A 57 19.60 4.52 27.43
CA ARG A 57 18.44 3.96 26.71
C ARG A 57 18.86 2.83 25.78
N ALA A 58 17.96 1.87 25.56
CA ALA A 58 18.15 0.82 24.56
C ALA A 58 16.81 0.23 24.10
N THR A 59 16.78 -0.20 22.85
CA THR A 59 15.63 -0.89 22.22
C THR A 59 15.93 -2.37 22.01
N VAL A 60 14.96 -3.22 22.36
CA VAL A 60 14.93 -4.66 22.08
C VAL A 60 13.78 -4.97 21.15
N VAL A 61 14.09 -5.41 19.93
CA VAL A 61 13.11 -5.85 18.95
C VAL A 61 12.99 -7.37 19.03
N ALA A 62 11.80 -7.87 19.39
CA ALA A 62 11.60 -9.30 19.51
C ALA A 62 10.17 -9.69 19.10
N ALA A 63 10.07 -10.69 18.23
CA ALA A 63 8.81 -11.14 17.65
C ALA A 63 7.73 -11.43 18.72
N THR A 64 6.46 -11.31 18.30
CA THR A 64 5.34 -11.70 19.17
C THR A 64 5.47 -13.19 19.54
N GLY A 65 5.27 -13.53 20.81
CA GLY A 65 5.46 -14.91 21.30
C GLY A 65 6.86 -15.26 21.75
N SER A 66 7.88 -14.42 21.53
CA SER A 66 9.27 -14.64 21.97
C SER A 66 9.50 -14.50 23.47
N GLY A 67 8.49 -14.03 24.22
CA GLY A 67 8.59 -13.84 25.69
C GLY A 67 9.24 -12.51 26.09
N LYS A 68 9.00 -11.41 25.37
CA LYS A 68 9.44 -10.05 25.70
C LYS A 68 9.26 -9.69 27.18
N THR A 69 8.10 -10.05 27.75
CA THR A 69 7.77 -9.82 29.15
C THR A 69 8.78 -10.48 30.13
N LEU A 70 9.26 -11.69 29.81
CA LEU A 70 10.27 -12.39 30.61
C LEU A 70 11.69 -11.84 30.39
N ILE A 71 12.01 -11.36 29.16
CA ILE A 71 13.26 -10.67 28.89
C ILE A 71 13.31 -9.38 29.71
N ALA A 72 12.23 -8.59 29.72
CA ALA A 72 12.13 -7.37 30.51
C ALA A 72 12.27 -7.63 32.03
N ALA A 73 11.60 -8.66 32.55
CA ALA A 73 11.78 -9.09 33.94
C ALA A 73 13.22 -9.50 34.24
N GLY A 74 13.88 -10.19 33.30
CA GLY A 74 15.29 -10.57 33.40
C GLY A 74 16.24 -9.35 33.45
N CYS A 75 15.95 -8.32 32.63
CA CYS A 75 16.67 -7.04 32.71
C CYS A 75 16.45 -6.35 34.05
N ALA A 76 15.22 -6.25 34.53
CA ALA A 76 14.89 -5.60 35.80
C ALA A 76 15.59 -6.28 36.99
N ARG A 77 15.69 -7.62 37.01
CA ARG A 77 16.44 -8.35 38.05
C ARG A 77 17.93 -8.03 38.07
N ARG A 78 18.54 -7.74 36.90
CA ARG A 78 19.96 -7.44 36.80
C ARG A 78 20.29 -5.96 37.05
N LEU A 79 19.42 -5.06 36.56
CA LEU A 79 19.67 -3.62 36.60
C LEU A 79 19.12 -2.94 37.85
N ALA A 80 18.01 -3.43 38.39
CA ALA A 80 17.29 -2.83 39.49
C ALA A 80 16.78 -3.90 40.49
N ALA A 81 17.64 -4.85 40.90
CA ALA A 81 17.28 -5.96 41.80
C ALA A 81 16.64 -5.47 43.10
N ARG A 82 17.10 -4.33 43.62
CA ARG A 82 16.61 -3.68 44.83
C ARG A 82 16.11 -2.28 44.60
N GLY A 83 15.81 -1.95 43.34
CA GLY A 83 15.45 -0.61 42.90
C GLY A 83 13.96 -0.47 42.59
N VAL A 84 13.59 0.75 42.20
CA VAL A 84 12.24 1.14 41.81
C VAL A 84 12.12 1.07 40.28
N VAL A 85 11.14 0.27 39.81
CA VAL A 85 10.94 0.02 38.38
C VAL A 85 9.55 0.44 37.95
N LEU A 86 9.46 1.20 36.86
CA LEU A 86 8.21 1.46 36.17
C LEU A 86 8.08 0.53 34.96
N VAL A 87 6.92 -0.07 34.77
CA VAL A 87 6.58 -0.88 33.61
C VAL A 87 5.34 -0.31 32.94
N LEU A 88 5.47 0.20 31.72
CA LEU A 88 4.38 0.74 30.94
C LEU A 88 3.87 -0.29 29.94
N VAL A 89 2.56 -0.47 29.91
CA VAL A 89 1.86 -1.40 29.01
C VAL A 89 0.63 -0.74 28.39
N PRO A 90 0.16 -1.20 27.21
CA PRO A 90 -0.95 -0.57 26.50
C PRO A 90 -2.31 -0.67 27.21
N THR A 91 -2.62 -1.80 27.80
CA THR A 91 -3.98 -2.11 28.31
C THR A 91 -3.96 -2.70 29.70
N ILE A 92 -5.11 -2.67 30.37
CA ILE A 92 -5.26 -3.24 31.73
C ILE A 92 -5.07 -4.75 31.75
N GLU A 93 -5.49 -5.44 30.67
CA GLU A 93 -5.27 -6.89 30.55
C GLU A 93 -3.78 -7.24 30.48
N LEU A 94 -3.01 -6.45 29.73
CA LEU A 94 -1.55 -6.60 29.66
C LEU A 94 -0.89 -6.27 30.99
N LEU A 95 -1.42 -5.28 31.72
CA LEU A 95 -0.93 -4.96 33.06
C LEU A 95 -1.09 -6.15 34.00
N GLU A 96 -2.28 -6.77 34.04
CA GLU A 96 -2.53 -7.96 34.84
C GLU A 96 -1.59 -9.11 34.47
N GLN A 97 -1.49 -9.43 33.18
CA GLN A 97 -0.64 -10.51 32.68
C GLN A 97 0.84 -10.25 32.97
N THR A 98 1.28 -9.00 32.82
CA THR A 98 2.68 -8.62 33.03
C THR A 98 3.01 -8.72 34.53
N ALA A 99 2.16 -8.17 35.40
CA ALA A 99 2.36 -8.25 36.85
C ALA A 99 2.38 -9.73 37.34
N GLU A 100 1.49 -10.56 36.83
CA GLU A 100 1.48 -11.99 37.11
C GLU A 100 2.74 -12.68 36.56
N ALA A 101 3.10 -12.46 35.34
CA ALA A 101 4.29 -13.06 34.71
C ALA A 101 5.59 -12.65 35.42
N TRP A 102 5.72 -11.39 35.83
CA TRP A 102 6.90 -10.91 36.55
C TRP A 102 7.00 -11.50 37.94
N SER A 103 5.88 -11.61 38.69
CA SER A 103 5.86 -12.17 40.01
C SER A 103 6.08 -13.69 40.02
N LEU A 104 5.33 -14.44 39.20
CA LEU A 104 5.34 -15.90 39.21
C LEU A 104 6.48 -16.52 38.39
N LYS A 105 6.74 -15.97 37.18
CA LYS A 105 7.68 -16.54 36.20
C LYS A 105 8.99 -15.76 36.13
N GLY A 106 8.91 -14.45 36.26
CA GLY A 106 10.06 -13.56 36.23
C GLY A 106 10.86 -13.46 37.52
N GLY A 107 10.30 -13.90 38.64
CA GLY A 107 10.94 -13.87 39.96
C GLY A 107 11.16 -12.47 40.52
N ARG A 108 10.42 -11.45 40.07
CA ARG A 108 10.44 -10.11 40.63
C ARG A 108 9.64 -10.09 41.93
N ARG A 109 10.28 -9.74 43.05
CA ARG A 109 9.68 -9.68 44.37
C ARG A 109 9.51 -8.22 44.80
N GLY A 110 8.92 -8.00 45.99
CA GLY A 110 8.74 -6.69 46.59
C GLY A 110 7.35 -6.13 46.37
N LEU A 111 7.21 -4.82 46.64
CA LEU A 111 5.96 -4.13 46.45
C LEU A 111 5.63 -4.04 44.95
N ALA A 112 4.40 -4.46 44.65
CA ALA A 112 3.82 -4.25 43.32
C ALA A 112 2.67 -3.24 43.42
N VAL A 113 2.69 -2.19 42.60
CA VAL A 113 1.66 -1.15 42.50
C VAL A 113 1.12 -1.15 41.07
N ALA A 114 -0.19 -1.12 40.91
CA ALA A 114 -0.85 -0.97 39.61
C ALA A 114 -1.43 0.46 39.53
N ALA A 115 -0.86 1.26 38.64
CA ALA A 115 -1.36 2.59 38.31
C ALA A 115 -2.27 2.49 37.06
N CYS A 116 -3.59 2.63 37.28
CA CYS A 116 -4.59 2.58 36.22
C CYS A 116 -5.70 3.57 36.52
N SER A 117 -6.61 3.83 35.57
CA SER A 117 -7.77 4.66 35.84
C SER A 117 -8.76 3.91 36.76
N ARG A 118 -9.65 4.66 37.41
CA ARG A 118 -10.72 4.05 38.22
C ARG A 118 -11.65 3.19 37.37
N GLU A 119 -11.91 3.63 36.19
CA GLU A 119 -12.75 2.93 35.22
C GLU A 119 -12.13 1.59 34.80
N GLU A 120 -10.85 1.58 34.44
CA GLU A 120 -10.08 0.36 34.13
C GLU A 120 -10.07 -0.62 35.32
N ALA A 121 -9.86 -0.11 36.56
CA ALA A 121 -9.83 -0.94 37.74
C ALA A 121 -11.19 -1.60 38.06
N LEU A 122 -12.29 -0.85 37.92
CA LEU A 122 -13.65 -1.36 38.07
C LEU A 122 -13.99 -2.38 36.97
N GLU A 123 -13.69 -2.05 35.72
CA GLU A 123 -13.93 -2.93 34.58
C GLU A 123 -13.17 -4.25 34.72
N SER A 124 -11.91 -4.20 35.18
CA SER A 124 -11.13 -5.40 35.47
C SER A 124 -11.75 -6.26 36.59
N ALA A 125 -12.19 -5.62 37.67
CA ALA A 125 -12.81 -6.32 38.80
C ALA A 125 -14.15 -6.99 38.42
N GLU A 126 -15.01 -6.29 37.67
CA GLU A 126 -16.28 -6.80 37.14
C GLU A 126 -16.08 -8.00 36.20
N ALA A 127 -14.98 -7.95 35.42
CA ALA A 127 -14.62 -9.04 34.52
C ALA A 127 -13.88 -10.21 35.20
N GLY A 128 -13.80 -10.22 36.54
CA GLY A 128 -13.15 -11.29 37.34
C GLY A 128 -11.62 -11.25 37.30
N GLY A 129 -11.03 -10.10 36.88
CA GLY A 129 -9.59 -9.90 36.89
C GLY A 129 -9.00 -9.90 38.31
N ARG A 130 -7.77 -10.38 38.41
CA ARG A 130 -6.98 -10.37 39.69
C ARG A 130 -5.64 -9.68 39.43
N ILE A 131 -5.63 -8.39 39.67
CA ILE A 131 -4.37 -7.62 39.59
C ILE A 131 -3.51 -8.02 40.79
N ARG A 132 -2.36 -8.64 40.55
CA ARG A 132 -1.39 -9.01 41.60
C ARG A 132 -0.52 -7.80 42.03
N ALA A 133 -1.18 -6.69 42.37
CA ALA A 133 -0.56 -5.44 42.76
C ALA A 133 -1.55 -4.62 43.58
N GLN A 134 -1.03 -3.66 44.36
CA GLN A 134 -1.88 -2.66 45.00
C GLN A 134 -2.38 -1.67 43.99
N VAL A 135 -3.67 -1.63 43.73
CA VAL A 135 -4.24 -0.72 42.71
C VAL A 135 -4.34 0.68 43.29
N SER A 136 -3.88 1.65 42.52
CA SER A 136 -4.05 3.09 42.80
C SER A 136 -4.40 3.86 41.54
N THR A 137 -5.35 4.77 41.67
CA THR A 137 -5.79 5.70 40.63
C THR A 137 -5.35 7.15 40.93
N GLN A 138 -4.63 7.36 42.05
CA GLN A 138 -4.24 8.68 42.53
C GLN A 138 -2.72 8.82 42.58
N ALA A 139 -2.20 9.91 42.01
CA ALA A 139 -0.76 10.21 41.97
C ALA A 139 -0.11 10.28 43.38
N ALA A 140 -0.77 10.94 44.32
CA ALA A 140 -0.30 11.03 45.71
C ALA A 140 -0.14 9.63 46.35
N ARG A 141 -1.14 8.76 46.19
CA ARG A 141 -1.11 7.40 46.74
C ARG A 141 -0.02 6.54 46.13
N ILE A 142 0.26 6.70 44.82
CA ILE A 142 1.38 6.02 44.15
C ILE A 142 2.69 6.43 44.78
N ALA A 143 2.89 7.72 44.95
CA ALA A 143 4.09 8.25 45.60
C ALA A 143 4.25 7.78 47.05
N ASP A 144 3.16 7.80 47.89
CA ASP A 144 3.14 7.32 49.23
C ASP A 144 3.50 5.83 49.34
N LEU A 145 2.93 5.01 48.45
CA LEU A 145 3.21 3.57 48.41
C LEU A 145 4.68 3.29 48.15
N VAL A 146 5.26 3.99 47.17
CA VAL A 146 6.69 3.86 46.83
C VAL A 146 7.56 4.33 48.01
N ALA A 147 7.22 5.46 48.61
CA ALA A 147 7.95 6.01 49.75
C ALA A 147 7.84 5.17 51.03
N SER A 148 6.78 4.39 51.20
CA SER A 148 6.57 3.52 52.38
C SER A 148 7.52 2.32 52.44
N VAL A 149 8.18 2.00 51.31
CA VAL A 149 9.08 0.84 51.22
C VAL A 149 10.45 1.16 51.79
N LYS A 150 11.01 0.23 52.54
CA LYS A 150 12.34 0.39 53.10
C LYS A 150 13.41 0.50 52.00
N PRO A 151 14.42 1.36 52.18
CA PRO A 151 15.53 1.44 51.24
C PRO A 151 16.15 0.08 50.95
N GLY A 152 16.26 -0.27 49.70
CA GLY A 152 16.79 -1.55 49.24
C GLY A 152 15.79 -2.70 49.11
N GLU A 153 14.51 -2.46 49.37
CA GLU A 153 13.44 -3.38 48.97
C GLU A 153 12.95 -3.04 47.53
N PRO A 154 12.73 -4.05 46.66
CA PRO A 154 12.34 -3.80 45.32
C PRO A 154 10.89 -3.32 45.22
N VAL A 155 10.65 -2.30 44.36
CA VAL A 155 9.30 -1.83 44.04
C VAL A 155 9.10 -1.91 42.54
N THR A 156 7.92 -2.31 42.14
CA THR A 156 7.54 -2.28 40.71
C THR A 156 6.17 -1.62 40.58
N VAL A 157 6.13 -0.53 39.80
CA VAL A 157 4.90 0.13 39.42
C VAL A 157 4.56 -0.28 37.99
N TYR A 158 3.42 -0.93 37.80
CA TYR A 158 2.86 -1.24 36.51
C TYR A 158 1.84 -0.15 36.16
N ALA A 159 1.94 0.47 35.00
CA ALA A 159 1.02 1.51 34.60
C ALA A 159 0.54 1.29 33.16
N THR A 160 -0.72 1.62 32.89
CA THR A 160 -1.20 1.72 31.51
C THR A 160 -0.72 3.01 30.89
N TYR A 161 -0.58 3.05 29.54
CA TYR A 161 -0.25 4.30 28.85
C TYR A 161 -1.26 5.42 29.16
N ALA A 162 -2.55 5.07 29.32
CA ALA A 162 -3.59 6.04 29.71
C ALA A 162 -3.35 6.66 31.07
N SER A 163 -2.62 5.97 31.95
CA SER A 163 -2.32 6.42 33.32
C SER A 163 -0.95 7.09 33.46
N LEU A 164 -0.21 7.29 32.37
CA LEU A 164 1.12 7.92 32.39
C LEU A 164 1.08 9.32 33.00
N GLU A 165 0.02 10.09 32.75
CA GLU A 165 -0.18 11.41 33.35
C GLU A 165 -0.17 11.37 34.88
N ARG A 166 -0.69 10.30 35.50
CA ARG A 166 -0.67 10.10 36.95
C ARG A 166 0.75 9.88 37.48
N ILE A 167 1.59 9.22 36.71
CA ILE A 167 3.01 9.03 37.03
C ILE A 167 3.74 10.37 36.94
N VAL A 168 3.49 11.17 35.89
CA VAL A 168 4.03 12.52 35.77
C VAL A 168 3.62 13.40 36.93
N GLN A 169 2.35 13.42 37.31
CA GLN A 169 1.84 14.13 38.48
C GLN A 169 2.52 13.67 39.77
N ALA A 170 2.75 12.36 39.95
CA ALA A 170 3.40 11.81 41.12
C ALA A 170 4.84 12.34 41.27
N HIS A 171 5.58 12.48 40.18
CA HIS A 171 6.91 13.12 40.20
C HIS A 171 6.85 14.61 40.50
N GLN A 172 5.99 15.33 39.78
CA GLN A 172 5.98 16.80 39.83
C GLN A 172 5.40 17.36 41.15
N GLN A 173 4.39 16.70 41.71
CA GLN A 173 3.60 17.23 42.81
C GLN A 173 3.78 16.49 44.12
N PHE A 174 4.15 15.19 44.10
CA PHE A 174 4.17 14.34 45.29
C PHE A 174 5.52 13.70 45.58
N GLY A 175 6.61 14.17 44.96
CA GLY A 175 7.97 13.77 45.27
C GLY A 175 8.29 12.29 44.96
N LEU A 176 7.65 11.69 44.00
CA LEU A 176 8.01 10.33 43.54
C LEU A 176 9.49 10.34 43.09
N PRO A 177 10.33 9.40 43.59
CA PRO A 177 11.75 9.37 43.22
C PRO A 177 11.95 8.96 41.78
N ALA A 178 13.11 9.31 41.22
CA ALA A 178 13.50 8.87 39.87
C ALA A 178 13.55 7.34 39.80
N TRP A 179 13.16 6.80 38.65
CA TRP A 179 13.17 5.37 38.42
C TRP A 179 14.59 4.84 38.18
N ASP A 180 14.92 3.71 38.79
CA ASP A 180 16.14 2.98 38.44
C ASP A 180 16.08 2.38 37.06
N LEU A 181 14.86 1.99 36.65
CA LEU A 181 14.57 1.44 35.32
C LEU A 181 13.11 1.74 34.91
N VAL A 182 12.93 2.23 33.71
CA VAL A 182 11.64 2.28 33.02
C VAL A 182 11.65 1.23 31.91
N VAL A 183 10.64 0.40 31.89
CA VAL A 183 10.36 -0.59 30.82
C VAL A 183 9.12 -0.14 30.07
N VAL A 184 9.25 0.03 28.77
CA VAL A 184 8.17 0.46 27.86
C VAL A 184 7.85 -0.71 26.94
N ASP A 185 6.77 -1.43 27.23
CA ASP A 185 6.31 -2.55 26.40
C ASP A 185 5.42 -2.04 25.26
N GLU A 186 5.48 -2.68 24.10
CA GLU A 186 4.88 -2.25 22.83
C GLU A 186 5.22 -0.78 22.49
N ALA A 187 6.52 -0.46 22.58
CA ALA A 187 7.06 0.90 22.49
C ALA A 187 6.74 1.62 21.17
N HIS A 188 6.38 0.87 20.08
CA HIS A 188 5.93 1.46 18.81
C HIS A 188 4.71 2.38 18.97
N ARG A 189 3.95 2.26 20.06
CA ARG A 189 2.83 3.13 20.38
C ARG A 189 3.24 4.53 20.81
N THR A 190 4.44 4.68 21.33
CA THR A 190 4.97 5.98 21.72
C THR A 190 5.59 6.74 20.54
N ALA A 191 5.73 6.07 19.38
CA ALA A 191 6.19 6.68 18.14
C ALA A 191 5.05 7.41 17.40
N GLY A 192 5.37 8.43 16.64
CA GLY A 192 4.44 9.27 15.88
C GLY A 192 4.52 10.73 16.31
N SER A 193 3.41 11.51 16.21
CA SER A 193 3.42 12.94 16.53
C SER A 193 3.80 13.20 17.99
N ASP A 194 4.66 14.16 18.24
CA ASP A 194 5.17 14.56 19.57
C ASP A 194 4.06 15.01 20.54
N GLY A 195 2.90 15.39 20.04
CA GLY A 195 1.75 15.80 20.83
C GLY A 195 0.99 14.67 21.52
N LYS A 196 1.43 13.42 21.40
CA LYS A 196 0.77 12.31 22.12
C LYS A 196 1.16 12.33 23.59
N ALA A 197 0.14 12.28 24.47
CA ALA A 197 0.33 12.20 25.92
C ALA A 197 1.32 11.10 26.36
N TRP A 198 1.52 10.07 25.55
CA TRP A 198 2.43 8.95 25.84
C TRP A 198 3.90 9.25 25.53
N ALA A 199 4.20 10.30 24.75
CA ALA A 199 5.56 10.76 24.51
C ALA A 199 6.26 11.29 25.79
N ALA A 200 5.49 11.63 26.82
CA ALA A 200 6.00 12.05 28.13
C ALA A 200 6.99 11.03 28.74
N VAL A 201 6.89 9.74 28.40
CA VAL A 201 7.83 8.71 28.89
C VAL A 201 9.27 8.93 28.40
N HIS A 202 9.47 9.67 27.32
CA HIS A 202 10.78 9.95 26.75
C HIS A 202 11.49 11.14 27.45
N ALA A 203 10.72 12.01 28.12
CA ALA A 203 11.20 13.25 28.71
C ALA A 203 11.67 13.02 30.15
N ASP A 204 12.94 13.34 30.42
CA ASP A 204 13.55 13.14 31.74
C ASP A 204 13.02 14.12 32.80
N ASP A 205 12.47 15.25 32.40
CA ASP A 205 11.80 16.22 33.24
C ASP A 205 10.38 15.80 33.67
N GLN A 206 9.75 14.92 32.90
CA GLN A 206 8.40 14.40 33.18
C GLN A 206 8.43 13.04 33.89
N VAL A 207 9.27 12.14 33.39
CA VAL A 207 9.46 10.80 33.96
C VAL A 207 10.96 10.56 34.21
N PRO A 208 11.50 11.08 35.32
CA PRO A 208 12.93 10.96 35.60
C PRO A 208 13.34 9.48 35.71
N ALA A 209 14.36 9.05 34.98
CA ALA A 209 14.83 7.67 35.01
C ALA A 209 16.32 7.55 34.71
N LEU A 210 17.03 6.71 35.47
CA LEU A 210 18.43 6.38 35.20
C LEU A 210 18.57 5.55 33.92
N ARG A 211 17.61 4.64 33.66
CA ARG A 211 17.64 3.71 32.51
C ARG A 211 16.26 3.58 31.91
N ARG A 212 16.22 3.46 30.55
CA ARG A 212 14.99 3.11 29.81
C ARG A 212 15.25 1.95 28.87
N LEU A 213 14.34 0.99 28.87
CA LEU A 213 14.33 -0.11 27.93
C LEU A 213 13.00 -0.15 27.16
N TYR A 214 13.09 -0.14 25.84
CA TYR A 214 11.97 -0.18 24.93
C TYR A 214 11.85 -1.58 24.33
N PHE A 215 10.66 -2.16 24.40
CA PHE A 215 10.36 -3.47 23.83
C PHE A 215 9.28 -3.34 22.77
N THR A 216 9.52 -3.94 21.62
CA THR A 216 8.50 -4.03 20.55
C THR A 216 8.75 -5.26 19.69
N ALA A 217 7.70 -5.74 19.02
CA ALA A 217 7.85 -6.71 17.94
C ALA A 217 8.06 -6.03 16.59
N THR A 218 7.57 -4.81 16.45
CA THR A 218 7.46 -4.06 15.20
C THR A 218 7.86 -2.61 15.44
N PRO A 219 9.13 -2.25 15.24
CA PRO A 219 9.56 -0.85 15.37
C PRO A 219 8.84 0.03 14.34
N ARG A 220 8.33 1.18 14.78
CA ARG A 220 7.70 2.17 13.92
C ARG A 220 8.72 3.23 13.53
N ILE A 221 9.11 3.22 12.26
CA ILE A 221 10.07 4.17 11.68
C ILE A 221 9.29 5.17 10.83
N ALA A 222 9.48 6.47 11.07
CA ALA A 222 8.73 7.54 10.41
C ALA A 222 9.14 7.74 8.93
N ASP A 223 10.40 7.41 8.59
CA ASP A 223 10.90 7.45 7.22
C ASP A 223 11.01 6.03 6.66
N ASP A 224 9.98 5.64 5.93
CA ASP A 224 9.87 4.30 5.29
C ASP A 224 10.87 4.12 4.11
N ARG A 225 11.80 5.07 3.90
CA ARG A 225 12.78 5.03 2.81
C ARG A 225 13.86 3.95 3.02
N ARG A 226 14.19 3.60 4.26
CA ARG A 226 15.16 2.54 4.58
C ARG A 226 14.57 1.13 4.53
N ALA A 227 13.27 0.97 4.79
CA ALA A 227 12.57 -0.28 4.49
C ALA A 227 12.51 -0.58 2.98
N LYS A 228 12.80 0.43 2.15
CA LYS A 228 12.82 0.32 0.68
C LYS A 228 14.07 -0.37 0.12
N ASP A 229 15.20 -0.38 0.81
CA ASP A 229 16.45 -0.89 0.24
C ASP A 229 16.51 -2.43 0.13
N GLY A 230 15.79 -3.18 0.94
CA GLY A 230 15.60 -4.63 0.77
C GLY A 230 14.29 -5.03 0.08
N LEU A 231 13.30 -4.14 0.09
CA LEU A 231 11.96 -4.31 -0.50
C LEU A 231 11.66 -3.30 -1.62
N ALA A 232 12.62 -2.48 -2.02
CA ALA A 232 12.45 -1.42 -3.03
C ALA A 232 11.91 -1.94 -4.37
N ASP A 233 12.12 -3.23 -4.64
CA ASP A 233 11.61 -3.92 -5.83
C ASP A 233 10.13 -4.37 -5.70
N LEU A 234 9.54 -4.24 -4.50
CA LEU A 234 8.19 -4.69 -4.20
C LEU A 234 7.13 -3.57 -4.19
N GLY A 235 7.32 -2.44 -4.82
CA GLY A 235 6.47 -1.23 -4.84
C GLY A 235 5.02 -1.35 -4.33
N ASP A 236 4.56 -0.34 -3.57
CA ASP A 236 3.19 -0.27 -3.07
C ASP A 236 2.25 0.33 -4.14
N PRO A 237 1.14 -0.33 -4.49
CA PRO A 237 0.14 0.25 -5.40
C PRO A 237 -0.53 1.52 -4.82
N ALA A 238 -0.51 1.73 -3.49
CA ALA A 238 -1.06 2.93 -2.86
C ALA A 238 -0.15 4.16 -2.96
N ASP A 239 1.16 4.01 -3.25
CA ASP A 239 2.09 5.14 -3.46
C ASP A 239 1.88 5.82 -4.83
N ALA A 240 1.04 5.26 -5.70
CA ALA A 240 0.73 5.83 -7.00
C ALA A 240 -0.32 6.96 -6.94
N ASP A 241 -1.14 7.02 -5.88
CA ASP A 241 -2.27 7.94 -5.78
C ASP A 241 -2.01 9.17 -4.89
N THR A 242 -0.83 9.31 -4.25
CA THR A 242 -0.57 10.39 -3.28
C THR A 242 0.39 11.50 -3.75
N ASP A 243 0.89 11.46 -4.97
CA ASP A 243 1.84 12.47 -5.49
C ASP A 243 1.17 13.67 -6.18
N GLY A 244 -0.11 13.93 -5.95
CA GLY A 244 -0.90 14.98 -6.61
C GLY A 244 -1.52 16.07 -5.73
N ALA A 245 -1.13 16.24 -4.47
CA ALA A 245 -1.66 17.32 -3.63
C ALA A 245 -0.55 18.32 -3.25
N ASP A 246 -0.73 19.52 -3.76
CA ASP A 246 -0.13 20.82 -3.42
C ASP A 246 0.84 20.85 -2.22
N ARG A 247 2.14 21.05 -2.54
CA ARG A 247 3.16 21.49 -1.59
C ARG A 247 3.37 23.00 -1.66
N ASP A 248 2.34 23.78 -1.37
CA ASP A 248 2.47 25.19 -1.05
C ASP A 248 1.64 25.54 0.17
N GLY A 249 2.23 25.28 1.32
CA GLY A 249 1.72 25.61 2.64
C GLY A 249 2.61 24.95 3.68
N ALA A 250 3.78 25.57 3.96
CA ALA A 250 4.67 25.11 5.03
C ALA A 250 4.05 25.40 6.39
N GLU A 251 2.97 24.68 6.75
CA GLU A 251 2.69 24.41 8.15
C GLU A 251 3.73 23.39 8.63
N GLN A 252 4.52 23.79 9.62
CA GLN A 252 5.45 22.90 10.32
C GLN A 252 4.65 21.70 10.82
N LEU A 253 4.79 20.56 10.12
CA LEU A 253 4.28 19.29 10.62
C LEU A 253 4.89 19.08 12.02
N PRO A 254 4.10 18.68 13.04
CA PRO A 254 4.62 18.40 14.36
C PRO A 254 5.73 17.36 14.25
N ALA A 255 6.83 17.57 15.00
CA ALA A 255 7.96 16.66 15.01
C ALA A 255 7.47 15.23 15.27
N LEU A 256 7.99 14.26 14.50
CA LEU A 256 7.59 12.86 14.57
C LEU A 256 8.66 12.09 15.37
N CYS A 257 8.26 11.48 16.49
CA CYS A 257 9.10 10.52 17.20
C CYS A 257 9.20 9.23 16.35
N SER A 258 10.38 8.94 15.82
CA SER A 258 10.66 7.72 15.07
C SER A 258 11.51 6.76 15.91
N MET A 259 11.23 5.46 15.84
CA MET A 259 11.94 4.47 16.67
C MET A 259 13.40 4.21 16.22
N ASP A 260 13.84 4.76 15.12
CA ASP A 260 15.24 4.81 14.70
C ASP A 260 15.99 6.03 15.25
N ASP A 261 15.31 6.94 15.93
CA ASP A 261 15.96 8.04 16.66
C ASP A 261 16.58 7.49 17.96
N GLU A 262 17.89 7.26 17.91
CA GLU A 262 18.65 6.74 19.05
C GLU A 262 18.70 7.73 20.22
N THR A 263 18.42 9.01 20.02
CA THR A 263 18.38 10.00 21.11
C THR A 263 17.14 9.79 21.98
N ILE A 264 16.05 9.31 21.40
CA ILE A 264 14.78 9.05 22.06
C ILE A 264 14.71 7.60 22.57
N TYR A 265 15.00 6.62 21.70
CA TYR A 265 14.80 5.20 21.99
C TYR A 265 16.09 4.46 22.37
N GLY A 266 17.26 5.10 22.23
CA GLY A 266 18.55 4.43 22.31
C GLY A 266 18.80 3.46 21.14
N PRO A 267 20.00 2.90 21.05
CA PRO A 267 20.32 1.95 19.99
C PRO A 267 19.50 0.66 20.11
N THR A 268 19.15 0.05 18.96
CA THR A 268 18.61 -1.31 18.92
C THR A 268 19.73 -2.31 19.22
N VAL A 269 19.70 -2.86 20.42
CA VAL A 269 20.79 -3.72 20.95
C VAL A 269 20.59 -5.21 20.70
N TYR A 270 19.36 -5.60 20.38
CA TYR A 270 19.02 -6.99 20.09
C TYR A 270 17.80 -7.07 19.18
N THR A 271 17.89 -7.96 18.18
CA THR A 271 16.77 -8.25 17.27
C THR A 271 16.55 -9.76 17.21
N TRP A 272 15.31 -10.19 17.42
CA TRP A 272 14.86 -11.57 17.28
C TRP A 272 13.63 -11.60 16.38
N THR A 273 13.84 -11.98 15.12
CA THR A 273 12.82 -11.94 14.09
C THR A 273 11.85 -13.13 14.18
N LEU A 274 10.72 -13.01 13.49
CA LEU A 274 9.75 -14.08 13.34
C LEU A 274 10.39 -15.32 12.69
N GLY A 275 11.14 -15.12 11.61
CA GLY A 275 11.85 -16.17 10.90
C GLY A 275 12.82 -16.92 11.80
N GLN A 276 13.63 -16.22 12.60
CA GLN A 276 14.53 -16.85 13.56
C GLN A 276 13.78 -17.68 14.60
N GLY A 277 12.62 -17.17 15.09
CA GLY A 277 11.78 -17.92 16.03
C GLY A 277 11.27 -19.22 15.46
N ILE A 278 10.94 -19.25 14.17
CA ILE A 278 10.48 -20.45 13.46
C ILE A 278 11.63 -21.40 13.17
N GLU A 279 12.75 -20.90 12.64
CA GLU A 279 13.93 -21.71 12.32
C GLU A 279 14.48 -22.47 13.54
N HIS A 280 14.41 -21.84 14.72
CA HIS A 280 14.85 -22.48 15.97
C HIS A 280 13.73 -23.25 16.70
N GLY A 281 12.56 -23.39 16.10
CA GLY A 281 11.44 -24.18 16.65
C GLY A 281 10.73 -23.58 17.86
N TYR A 282 10.95 -22.29 18.17
CA TYR A 282 10.24 -21.58 19.25
C TYR A 282 8.87 -21.06 18.82
N LEU A 283 8.69 -20.84 17.52
CA LEU A 283 7.42 -20.47 16.91
C LEU A 283 7.00 -21.55 15.92
N ALA A 284 5.72 -21.73 15.72
CA ALA A 284 5.16 -22.60 14.69
C ALA A 284 5.49 -22.03 13.30
N ASP A 285 5.69 -22.90 12.32
CA ASP A 285 5.76 -22.47 10.93
C ASP A 285 4.36 -22.11 10.40
N TYR A 286 4.32 -21.44 9.24
CA TYR A 286 3.05 -21.04 8.66
C TYR A 286 3.03 -21.18 7.13
N ARG A 287 1.82 -21.35 6.62
CA ARG A 287 1.51 -21.34 5.20
C ARG A 287 0.48 -20.26 4.91
N VAL A 288 0.51 -19.75 3.70
CA VAL A 288 -0.46 -18.78 3.22
C VAL A 288 -1.46 -19.47 2.29
N LEU A 289 -2.75 -19.31 2.59
CA LEU A 289 -3.84 -19.80 1.75
C LEU A 289 -4.63 -18.62 1.20
N VAL A 290 -4.83 -18.61 -0.12
CA VAL A 290 -5.68 -17.65 -0.82
C VAL A 290 -6.86 -18.39 -1.43
N PRO A 291 -7.96 -18.59 -0.67
CA PRO A 291 -9.17 -19.17 -1.22
C PRO A 291 -9.89 -18.13 -2.09
N VAL A 292 -10.22 -18.51 -3.31
CA VAL A 292 -10.86 -17.63 -4.28
C VAL A 292 -12.29 -18.10 -4.54
N VAL A 293 -13.24 -17.15 -4.50
CA VAL A 293 -14.65 -17.35 -4.83
C VAL A 293 -15.04 -16.40 -5.95
N THR A 294 -15.72 -16.92 -6.96
CA THR A 294 -16.18 -16.15 -8.13
C THR A 294 -17.70 -15.94 -8.11
N ASP A 295 -18.22 -15.07 -8.96
CA ASP A 295 -19.67 -14.92 -9.18
C ASP A 295 -20.33 -16.22 -9.60
N GLU A 296 -19.64 -17.02 -10.41
CA GLU A 296 -20.16 -18.31 -10.85
C GLU A 296 -20.29 -19.29 -9.69
N ASP A 297 -19.33 -19.28 -8.76
CA ASP A 297 -19.41 -20.09 -7.53
C ASP A 297 -20.63 -19.69 -6.69
N LEU A 298 -20.88 -18.37 -6.54
CA LEU A 298 -22.04 -17.88 -5.77
C LEU A 298 -23.35 -18.13 -6.48
N ARG A 299 -23.40 -17.97 -7.80
CA ARG A 299 -24.58 -18.29 -8.60
C ARG A 299 -25.01 -19.74 -8.39
N ASP A 300 -24.06 -20.68 -8.48
CA ASP A 300 -24.33 -22.11 -8.32
C ASP A 300 -24.76 -22.46 -6.89
N LEU A 301 -24.11 -21.87 -5.88
CA LEU A 301 -24.48 -22.04 -4.48
C LEU A 301 -25.91 -21.57 -4.19
N LEU A 302 -26.36 -20.52 -4.86
CA LEU A 302 -27.69 -19.94 -4.70
C LEU A 302 -28.72 -20.54 -5.67
N ASN A 303 -28.31 -21.49 -6.53
CA ASN A 303 -29.13 -22.13 -7.57
C ASN A 303 -29.80 -21.10 -8.51
N LEU A 304 -29.08 -20.04 -8.87
CA LEU A 304 -29.58 -18.99 -9.76
C LEU A 304 -29.27 -19.33 -11.24
N PRO A 305 -30.17 -18.98 -12.17
CA PRO A 305 -30.00 -19.32 -13.61
C PRO A 305 -28.84 -18.54 -14.25
N ALA A 306 -28.60 -17.29 -13.82
CA ALA A 306 -27.55 -16.45 -14.37
C ALA A 306 -26.84 -15.58 -13.32
N VAL A 307 -25.62 -15.15 -13.60
CA VAL A 307 -24.87 -14.21 -12.78
C VAL A 307 -25.57 -12.85 -12.70
N ALA A 308 -26.28 -12.43 -13.73
CA ALA A 308 -27.08 -11.22 -13.73
C ALA A 308 -28.17 -11.23 -12.65
N ASP A 309 -28.81 -12.40 -12.42
CA ASP A 309 -29.82 -12.56 -11.38
C ASP A 309 -29.22 -12.41 -9.97
N LEU A 310 -28.02 -12.96 -9.75
CA LEU A 310 -27.25 -12.80 -8.52
C LEU A 310 -27.04 -11.31 -8.19
N ARG A 311 -26.55 -10.54 -9.16
CA ARG A 311 -26.25 -9.12 -9.02
C ARG A 311 -27.48 -8.22 -8.95
N SER A 312 -28.63 -8.66 -9.45
CA SER A 312 -29.90 -7.93 -9.31
C SER A 312 -30.55 -8.10 -7.94
N GLN A 313 -30.29 -9.22 -7.25
CA GLN A 313 -30.92 -9.57 -5.99
C GLN A 313 -30.11 -9.16 -4.75
N ARG A 314 -28.79 -8.90 -4.90
CA ARG A 314 -27.89 -8.61 -3.78
C ARG A 314 -26.98 -7.42 -4.08
N SER A 315 -26.67 -6.66 -3.05
CA SER A 315 -25.66 -5.59 -3.14
C SER A 315 -24.24 -6.19 -3.30
N ASN A 316 -23.32 -5.41 -3.83
CA ASN A 316 -21.91 -5.81 -3.95
C ASN A 316 -21.29 -6.11 -2.57
N GLU A 317 -21.70 -5.40 -1.52
CA GLU A 317 -21.25 -5.61 -0.15
C GLU A 317 -21.73 -6.97 0.41
N ASP A 318 -22.99 -7.35 0.14
CA ASP A 318 -23.54 -8.64 0.53
C ASP A 318 -22.89 -9.79 -0.23
N LEU A 319 -22.62 -9.63 -1.52
CA LEU A 319 -21.91 -10.62 -2.34
C LEU A 319 -20.49 -10.82 -1.86
N LEU A 320 -19.76 -9.75 -1.60
CA LEU A 320 -18.42 -9.81 -1.03
C LEU A 320 -18.42 -10.55 0.30
N ARG A 321 -19.33 -10.19 1.22
CA ARG A 321 -19.44 -10.83 2.54
C ARG A 321 -19.72 -12.32 2.39
N LEU A 322 -20.70 -12.72 1.57
CA LEU A 322 -21.02 -14.12 1.32
C LEU A 322 -19.83 -14.87 0.71
N ALA A 323 -19.16 -14.30 -0.28
CA ALA A 323 -17.98 -14.89 -0.89
C ALA A 323 -16.87 -15.15 0.12
N LEU A 324 -16.58 -14.17 0.98
CA LEU A 324 -15.57 -14.32 2.03
C LEU A 324 -15.96 -15.36 3.07
N GLN A 325 -17.25 -15.45 3.45
CA GLN A 325 -17.76 -16.50 4.34
C GLN A 325 -17.61 -17.90 3.74
N VAL A 326 -18.00 -18.06 2.47
CA VAL A 326 -17.84 -19.31 1.71
C VAL A 326 -16.36 -19.71 1.62
N ALA A 327 -15.49 -18.76 1.31
CA ALA A 327 -14.05 -18.99 1.22
C ALA A 327 -13.46 -19.48 2.56
N VAL A 328 -13.86 -18.85 3.67
CA VAL A 328 -13.40 -19.23 5.01
C VAL A 328 -13.93 -20.62 5.41
N LEU A 329 -15.20 -20.89 5.17
CA LEU A 329 -15.83 -22.18 5.53
C LEU A 329 -15.18 -23.34 4.76
N ARG A 330 -14.95 -23.18 3.46
CA ARG A 330 -14.22 -24.15 2.63
C ARG A 330 -12.79 -24.38 3.15
N ALA A 331 -12.06 -23.30 3.40
CA ALA A 331 -10.70 -23.39 3.95
C ALA A 331 -10.65 -24.11 5.31
N VAL A 332 -11.64 -23.86 6.15
CA VAL A 332 -11.76 -24.52 7.47
C VAL A 332 -12.01 -26.01 7.34
N ALA A 333 -12.91 -26.41 6.42
CA ALA A 333 -13.21 -27.81 6.16
C ALA A 333 -12.00 -28.54 5.53
N ASP A 334 -11.43 -27.97 4.44
CA ASP A 334 -10.34 -28.58 3.69
C ASP A 334 -9.04 -28.76 4.52
N LEU A 335 -8.83 -27.89 5.50
CA LEU A 335 -7.64 -27.90 6.36
C LEU A 335 -7.93 -28.44 7.77
N GLU A 336 -9.15 -28.92 8.05
CA GLU A 336 -9.61 -29.43 9.33
C GLU A 336 -9.29 -28.48 10.51
N LEU A 337 -9.50 -27.16 10.27
CA LEU A 337 -9.20 -26.12 11.26
C LEU A 337 -10.26 -26.08 12.36
N ARG A 338 -9.83 -25.92 13.61
CA ARG A 338 -10.73 -25.84 14.75
C ARG A 338 -10.80 -24.44 15.36
N ARG A 339 -9.73 -23.67 15.27
CA ARG A 339 -9.59 -22.37 15.94
C ARG A 339 -9.16 -21.31 14.94
N VAL A 340 -10.10 -20.51 14.50
CA VAL A 340 -9.87 -19.48 13.49
C VAL A 340 -10.21 -18.10 14.05
N ILE A 341 -9.34 -17.12 13.81
CA ILE A 341 -9.63 -15.74 14.12
C ILE A 341 -9.71 -14.96 12.80
N THR A 342 -10.85 -14.31 12.55
CA THR A 342 -10.99 -13.43 11.38
C THR A 342 -10.79 -11.97 11.79
N PHE A 343 -10.13 -11.18 10.93
CA PHE A 343 -9.83 -9.77 11.15
C PHE A 343 -10.66 -8.90 10.22
N HIS A 344 -11.35 -7.94 10.81
CA HIS A 344 -12.23 -7.00 10.11
C HIS A 344 -11.87 -5.55 10.46
N SER A 345 -11.96 -4.64 9.49
CA SER A 345 -11.68 -3.21 9.69
C SER A 345 -12.77 -2.53 10.52
N ARG A 346 -14.04 -2.95 10.37
CA ARG A 346 -15.22 -2.39 11.01
C ARG A 346 -15.86 -3.34 12.01
N VAL A 347 -16.39 -2.77 13.09
CA VAL A 347 -17.12 -3.55 14.12
C VAL A 347 -18.42 -4.12 13.55
N SER A 348 -19.17 -3.34 12.74
CA SER A 348 -20.37 -3.83 12.08
C SER A 348 -20.08 -5.03 11.18
N GLY A 349 -19.03 -4.93 10.34
CA GLY A 349 -18.63 -6.02 9.45
C GLY A 349 -18.28 -7.31 10.20
N ALA A 350 -17.56 -7.21 11.34
CA ALA A 350 -17.27 -8.39 12.17
C ALA A 350 -18.53 -9.03 12.74
N ARG A 351 -19.49 -8.21 13.21
CA ARG A 351 -20.76 -8.69 13.78
C ARG A 351 -21.65 -9.34 12.73
N GLU A 352 -21.83 -8.70 11.59
CA GLU A 352 -22.61 -9.22 10.46
C GLU A 352 -21.98 -10.50 9.91
N PHE A 353 -20.64 -10.52 9.74
CA PHE A 353 -19.93 -11.72 9.30
C PHE A 353 -20.17 -12.91 10.24
N ALA A 354 -20.06 -12.71 11.55
CA ALA A 354 -20.30 -13.76 12.53
C ALA A 354 -21.77 -14.21 12.56
N ALA A 355 -22.72 -13.28 12.45
CA ALA A 355 -24.15 -13.57 12.51
C ALA A 355 -24.63 -14.37 11.30
N ASP A 356 -24.12 -14.04 10.11
CA ASP A 356 -24.54 -14.62 8.84
C ASP A 356 -23.81 -15.95 8.52
N LEU A 357 -22.70 -16.25 9.21
CA LEU A 357 -21.85 -17.41 8.91
C LEU A 357 -22.60 -18.77 8.98
N PRO A 358 -23.51 -19.02 9.94
CA PRO A 358 -24.30 -20.26 9.96
C PRO A 358 -25.22 -20.38 8.73
N ALA A 359 -25.79 -19.26 8.26
CA ALA A 359 -26.64 -19.25 7.08
C ALA A 359 -25.81 -19.54 5.80
N ALA A 360 -24.60 -18.96 5.70
CA ALA A 360 -23.67 -19.27 4.61
C ALA A 360 -23.25 -20.75 4.61
N ALA A 361 -23.06 -21.34 5.78
CA ALA A 361 -22.71 -22.77 5.90
C ALA A 361 -23.79 -23.71 5.34
N VAL A 362 -25.07 -23.36 5.49
CA VAL A 362 -26.19 -24.19 4.97
C VAL A 362 -26.19 -24.26 3.43
N LEU A 363 -25.62 -23.26 2.74
CA LEU A 363 -25.51 -23.24 1.29
C LEU A 363 -24.44 -24.21 0.76
N LEU A 364 -23.50 -24.63 1.62
CA LEU A 364 -22.41 -25.51 1.23
C LEU A 364 -22.79 -26.98 1.40
N LYS A 365 -22.17 -27.84 0.58
CA LYS A 365 -22.22 -29.29 0.79
C LYS A 365 -21.52 -29.67 2.09
N ASP A 366 -21.91 -30.80 2.68
CA ASP A 366 -21.32 -31.24 3.96
C ASP A 366 -19.80 -31.41 3.91
N ALA A 367 -19.25 -31.82 2.78
CA ALA A 367 -17.79 -31.90 2.58
C ALA A 367 -17.08 -30.54 2.52
N ASP A 368 -17.81 -29.46 2.26
CA ASP A 368 -17.29 -28.11 2.04
C ASP A 368 -17.44 -27.19 3.26
N ARG A 369 -17.91 -27.72 4.37
CA ARG A 369 -18.14 -27.00 5.61
C ARG A 369 -17.79 -27.85 6.83
N PRO A 370 -17.39 -27.24 7.95
CA PRO A 370 -17.25 -27.98 9.21
C PRO A 370 -18.62 -28.45 9.71
N GLU A 371 -18.64 -29.60 10.35
CA GLU A 371 -19.88 -30.25 10.84
C GLU A 371 -20.62 -29.36 11.86
N ARG A 372 -19.86 -28.72 12.76
CA ARG A 372 -20.39 -27.80 13.77
C ARG A 372 -19.58 -26.53 13.83
N ILE A 373 -20.27 -25.39 13.82
CA ILE A 373 -19.65 -24.06 13.81
C ILE A 373 -20.16 -23.26 14.99
N TRP A 374 -19.21 -22.75 15.77
CA TRP A 374 -19.44 -21.67 16.70
C TRP A 374 -18.82 -20.39 16.14
N ALA A 375 -19.60 -19.30 16.03
CA ALA A 375 -19.12 -18.02 15.54
C ALA A 375 -19.55 -16.90 16.46
N LYS A 376 -18.63 -16.01 16.84
CA LYS A 376 -18.91 -14.83 17.66
C LYS A 376 -18.04 -13.66 17.28
N ALA A 377 -18.61 -12.45 17.28
CA ALA A 377 -17.85 -11.24 17.08
C ALA A 377 -17.36 -10.66 18.40
N VAL A 378 -16.17 -10.06 18.37
CA VAL A 378 -15.55 -9.35 19.49
C VAL A 378 -14.91 -8.06 18.98
N ALA A 379 -15.17 -6.95 19.66
CA ALA A 379 -14.65 -5.64 19.28
C ALA A 379 -13.89 -4.97 20.43
N GLY A 380 -12.97 -4.07 20.10
CA GLY A 380 -12.27 -3.26 21.10
C GLY A 380 -13.18 -2.33 21.91
N THR A 381 -14.35 -2.02 21.38
CA THR A 381 -15.39 -1.22 22.04
C THR A 381 -16.30 -2.02 22.99
N ASP A 382 -16.20 -3.35 22.97
CA ASP A 382 -17.01 -4.18 23.87
C ASP A 382 -16.46 -4.11 25.30
N ARG A 383 -17.35 -4.28 26.30
CA ARG A 383 -16.94 -4.30 27.72
C ARG A 383 -15.97 -5.45 27.98
N LEU A 384 -15.01 -5.24 28.85
CA LEU A 384 -14.00 -6.24 29.22
C LEU A 384 -14.62 -7.57 29.62
N LYS A 385 -15.73 -7.53 30.38
CA LYS A 385 -16.47 -8.73 30.81
C LYS A 385 -16.98 -9.54 29.61
N ASP A 386 -17.58 -8.85 28.62
CA ASP A 386 -18.15 -9.49 27.43
C ASP A 386 -17.04 -10.07 26.54
N ARG A 387 -15.92 -9.36 26.43
CA ARG A 387 -14.72 -9.85 25.73
C ARG A 387 -14.18 -11.13 26.36
N ARG A 388 -13.99 -11.13 27.71
CA ARG A 388 -13.52 -12.34 28.46
C ARG A 388 -14.48 -13.49 28.32
N ALA A 389 -15.79 -13.23 28.39
CA ALA A 389 -16.82 -14.24 28.18
C ALA A 389 -16.72 -14.88 26.80
N ALA A 390 -16.58 -14.04 25.74
CA ALA A 390 -16.43 -14.54 24.37
C ALA A 390 -15.16 -15.41 24.18
N PHE A 391 -14.05 -15.05 24.82
CA PHE A 391 -12.83 -15.89 24.79
C PHE A 391 -12.98 -17.19 25.58
N ALA A 392 -13.67 -17.16 26.73
CA ALA A 392 -13.96 -18.35 27.50
C ALA A 392 -14.88 -19.31 26.72
N GLU A 393 -15.91 -18.80 26.08
CA GLU A 393 -16.78 -19.56 25.18
C GLU A 393 -15.98 -20.15 24.00
N PHE A 394 -15.18 -19.33 23.29
CA PHE A 394 -14.32 -19.79 22.19
C PHE A 394 -13.44 -20.96 22.63
N LYS A 395 -12.84 -20.87 23.82
CA LYS A 395 -12.02 -21.95 24.39
C LYS A 395 -12.85 -23.16 24.73
N ALA A 396 -14.05 -23.00 25.30
CA ALA A 396 -14.95 -24.09 25.70
C ALA A 396 -15.43 -24.89 24.48
N HIS A 397 -15.82 -24.20 23.40
CA HIS A 397 -16.29 -24.83 22.15
C HIS A 397 -15.18 -25.51 21.35
N THR A 398 -13.93 -25.06 21.49
CA THR A 398 -12.77 -25.51 20.70
C THR A 398 -11.69 -26.22 21.52
N GLY A 399 -11.94 -26.57 22.81
CA GLY A 399 -11.00 -27.25 23.67
C GLY A 399 -10.63 -28.65 23.20
N GLU A 400 -9.85 -29.40 24.01
CA GLU A 400 -9.45 -30.78 23.69
C GLU A 400 -10.68 -31.70 23.52
N ASP A 401 -11.74 -31.44 24.29
CA ASP A 401 -13.03 -32.15 24.21
C ASP A 401 -14.06 -31.42 23.31
N GLY A 402 -13.69 -30.28 22.73
CA GLY A 402 -14.57 -29.49 21.88
C GLY A 402 -14.72 -30.09 20.49
N GLU A 403 -15.94 -30.34 20.06
CA GLU A 403 -16.27 -30.89 18.72
C GLU A 403 -16.53 -29.82 17.66
N GLU A 404 -16.53 -28.53 18.05
CA GLU A 404 -16.92 -27.44 17.16
C GLU A 404 -15.72 -26.72 16.58
N CYS A 405 -15.90 -26.23 15.35
CA CYS A 405 -15.01 -25.23 14.79
C CYS A 405 -15.40 -23.83 15.29
N GLY A 406 -14.51 -23.19 16.03
CA GLY A 406 -14.70 -21.83 16.52
C GLY A 406 -14.13 -20.81 15.55
N ILE A 407 -14.96 -19.84 15.14
CA ILE A 407 -14.58 -18.71 14.31
C ILE A 407 -14.83 -17.42 15.10
N LEU A 408 -13.77 -16.82 15.61
CA LEU A 408 -13.83 -15.58 16.38
C LEU A 408 -13.62 -14.38 15.45
N CYS A 409 -14.68 -13.61 15.20
CA CYS A 409 -14.63 -12.45 14.31
C CYS A 409 -14.19 -11.20 15.07
N ASN A 410 -12.99 -10.71 14.78
CA ASN A 410 -12.35 -9.64 15.53
C ASN A 410 -12.32 -8.31 14.78
N SER A 411 -12.66 -7.22 15.48
CA SER A 411 -12.40 -5.86 15.02
C SER A 411 -11.72 -5.03 16.10
N ARG A 412 -10.54 -4.50 15.81
CA ARG A 412 -9.75 -3.54 16.63
C ARG A 412 -9.27 -4.05 18.01
N LEU A 413 -9.45 -5.33 18.35
CA LEU A 413 -9.18 -5.82 19.69
C LEU A 413 -7.94 -6.69 19.81
N LEU A 414 -7.79 -7.66 18.89
CA LEU A 414 -6.78 -8.73 19.04
C LEU A 414 -5.37 -8.33 18.65
N THR A 415 -5.10 -7.05 18.43
CA THR A 415 -3.74 -6.57 18.16
C THR A 415 -2.88 -6.54 19.43
N GLU A 416 -3.49 -6.54 20.65
CA GLU A 416 -2.75 -6.41 21.90
C GLU A 416 -3.34 -7.17 23.07
N GLY A 417 -2.46 -7.81 23.83
CA GLY A 417 -2.66 -8.17 25.23
C GLY A 417 -3.51 -9.38 25.59
N ILE A 418 -4.21 -10.03 24.69
CA ILE A 418 -5.07 -11.14 25.03
C ILE A 418 -4.36 -12.46 24.72
N ASP A 419 -4.24 -13.30 25.75
CA ASP A 419 -3.73 -14.66 25.60
C ASP A 419 -4.84 -15.57 25.04
N VAL A 420 -4.99 -15.56 23.74
CA VAL A 420 -5.86 -16.52 23.04
C VAL A 420 -5.10 -17.83 22.97
N ALA A 421 -5.76 -18.91 23.34
CA ALA A 421 -5.24 -20.27 23.13
C ALA A 421 -4.73 -20.42 21.68
N ALA A 422 -3.71 -21.24 21.50
CA ALA A 422 -3.08 -21.40 20.18
C ALA A 422 -4.14 -21.60 19.09
N VAL A 423 -4.26 -20.62 18.19
CA VAL A 423 -5.16 -20.68 17.03
C VAL A 423 -4.50 -21.39 15.86
N ASP A 424 -5.30 -22.08 15.06
CA ASP A 424 -4.80 -22.83 13.91
C ASP A 424 -4.63 -21.92 12.70
N ALA A 425 -5.50 -20.91 12.57
CA ALA A 425 -5.42 -19.96 11.48
C ALA A 425 -5.84 -18.54 11.87
N VAL A 426 -5.26 -17.58 11.16
CA VAL A 426 -5.72 -16.18 11.11
C VAL A 426 -6.22 -15.88 9.71
N CYS A 427 -7.36 -15.22 9.62
CA CYS A 427 -7.98 -14.87 8.36
C CYS A 427 -8.14 -13.35 8.23
N PHE A 428 -7.67 -12.79 7.14
CA PHE A 428 -7.80 -11.37 6.83
C PHE A 428 -9.00 -11.13 5.89
N ALA A 429 -10.20 -11.15 6.44
CA ALA A 429 -11.45 -10.98 5.69
C ALA A 429 -11.61 -9.54 5.15
N ASP A 430 -11.29 -8.54 5.98
CA ASP A 430 -11.26 -7.13 5.62
C ASP A 430 -10.16 -6.45 6.45
N PRO A 431 -8.90 -6.52 6.00
CA PRO A 431 -7.77 -6.10 6.79
C PRO A 431 -7.62 -4.60 6.88
N LYS A 432 -7.21 -4.15 8.04
CA LYS A 432 -6.67 -2.82 8.25
C LYS A 432 -5.38 -2.61 7.43
N SER A 433 -5.07 -1.35 7.17
CA SER A 433 -3.87 -0.94 6.43
C SER A 433 -2.55 -1.09 7.22
N SER A 434 -2.60 -1.38 8.52
CA SER A 434 -1.41 -1.39 9.39
C SER A 434 -0.62 -2.70 9.28
N VAL A 435 0.63 -2.60 8.82
CA VAL A 435 1.63 -3.69 8.82
C VAL A 435 1.81 -4.27 10.23
N ILE A 436 1.81 -3.42 11.24
CA ILE A 436 1.96 -3.79 12.66
C ILE A 436 0.84 -4.74 13.09
N ASP A 437 -0.41 -4.39 12.77
CA ASP A 437 -1.58 -5.19 13.14
C ASP A 437 -1.54 -6.59 12.48
N ILE A 438 -1.11 -6.66 11.23
CA ILE A 438 -0.98 -7.92 10.49
C ILE A 438 0.06 -8.83 11.15
N VAL A 439 1.26 -8.32 11.41
CA VAL A 439 2.35 -9.10 12.02
C VAL A 439 2.00 -9.57 13.42
N GLN A 440 1.35 -8.74 14.21
CA GLN A 440 0.89 -9.11 15.54
C GLN A 440 -0.20 -10.19 15.48
N ALA A 441 -1.13 -10.09 14.53
CA ALA A 441 -2.17 -11.09 14.31
C ALA A 441 -1.56 -12.45 13.95
N VAL A 442 -0.65 -12.48 12.97
CA VAL A 442 0.06 -13.70 12.56
C VAL A 442 0.88 -14.26 13.71
N GLY A 443 1.64 -13.44 14.42
CA GLY A 443 2.45 -13.85 15.56
C GLY A 443 1.65 -14.54 16.69
N ARG A 444 0.33 -14.33 16.77
CA ARG A 444 -0.55 -15.06 17.69
C ARG A 444 -0.85 -16.49 17.23
N ALA A 445 -1.07 -16.67 15.94
CA ALA A 445 -1.26 -17.99 15.35
C ALA A 445 0.02 -18.84 15.48
N LEU A 446 1.18 -18.22 15.48
CA LEU A 446 2.47 -18.91 15.52
C LEU A 446 2.91 -19.32 16.93
N ARG A 447 2.12 -19.06 17.96
CA ARG A 447 2.40 -19.65 19.27
C ARG A 447 2.35 -21.16 19.18
N GLN A 448 3.42 -21.81 19.59
CA GLN A 448 3.45 -23.27 19.71
C GLN A 448 2.42 -23.72 20.75
N SER A 449 1.50 -24.57 20.35
CA SER A 449 0.70 -25.34 21.27
C SER A 449 1.50 -26.55 21.76
N TYR A 450 0.95 -27.32 22.65
CA TYR A 450 1.55 -28.56 23.17
C TYR A 450 1.94 -29.61 22.11
N ARG A 451 1.60 -29.38 20.82
CA ARG A 451 2.01 -30.22 19.68
C ARG A 451 3.23 -29.61 19.03
N GLN A 452 4.37 -30.29 19.11
CA GLN A 452 5.54 -29.96 18.30
C GLN A 452 5.20 -30.17 16.82
N GLY A 453 5.65 -29.25 15.95
CA GLY A 453 5.44 -29.36 14.51
C GLY A 453 4.10 -28.80 14.01
N LYS A 454 3.42 -27.98 14.80
CA LYS A 454 2.24 -27.24 14.34
C LYS A 454 2.59 -26.33 13.16
N VAL A 455 1.81 -26.40 12.08
CA VAL A 455 1.80 -25.44 11.00
C VAL A 455 0.53 -24.60 11.12
N SER A 456 0.67 -23.28 11.13
CA SER A 456 -0.45 -22.35 11.20
C SER A 456 -0.80 -21.83 9.81
N TRP A 457 -2.03 -21.39 9.61
CA TRP A 457 -2.48 -20.87 8.33
C TRP A 457 -2.75 -19.37 8.40
N VAL A 458 -2.30 -18.67 7.36
CA VAL A 458 -2.65 -17.27 7.09
C VAL A 458 -3.61 -17.28 5.89
N ILE A 459 -4.89 -17.06 6.15
CA ILE A 459 -5.93 -17.14 5.13
C ILE A 459 -6.25 -15.72 4.64
N ILE A 460 -6.20 -15.54 3.32
CA ILE A 460 -6.50 -14.27 2.65
C ILE A 460 -7.60 -14.56 1.62
N PRO A 461 -8.89 -14.52 2.01
CA PRO A 461 -9.98 -14.82 1.10
C PRO A 461 -10.11 -13.73 0.05
N VAL A 462 -10.41 -14.14 -1.17
CA VAL A 462 -10.52 -13.26 -2.34
C VAL A 462 -11.84 -13.51 -3.05
N TYR A 463 -12.54 -12.44 -3.37
CA TYR A 463 -13.68 -12.46 -4.28
C TYR A 463 -13.29 -11.86 -5.62
N LEU A 464 -13.52 -12.62 -6.70
CA LEU A 464 -13.26 -12.18 -8.08
C LEU A 464 -14.57 -12.15 -8.87
N PRO A 465 -15.06 -10.96 -9.24
CA PRO A 465 -16.19 -10.83 -10.17
C PRO A 465 -15.87 -11.43 -11.55
N THR A 466 -16.84 -12.06 -12.19
CA THR A 466 -16.69 -12.80 -13.45
C THR A 466 -16.12 -12.01 -14.65
N PRO A 467 -16.36 -10.70 -14.82
CA PRO A 467 -15.85 -9.95 -15.98
C PRO A 467 -14.33 -9.98 -16.14
N LEU A 468 -13.61 -10.23 -15.04
CA LEU A 468 -12.14 -10.27 -15.02
C LEU A 468 -11.55 -11.61 -15.42
N ILE A 469 -12.38 -12.64 -15.43
CA ILE A 469 -12.04 -13.97 -15.92
C ILE A 469 -12.41 -14.10 -17.41
N GLY A 470 -12.81 -12.98 -18.05
CA GLY A 470 -13.36 -12.88 -19.39
C GLY A 470 -12.67 -13.75 -20.44
N ASP A 471 -13.46 -14.41 -21.25
CA ASP A 471 -13.06 -15.16 -22.42
C ASP A 471 -12.45 -14.23 -23.46
N ASP A 472 -11.22 -14.45 -23.90
CA ASP A 472 -10.55 -13.69 -24.96
C ASP A 472 -11.24 -13.89 -26.34
N THR A 473 -12.37 -14.63 -26.40
CA THR A 473 -13.09 -14.95 -27.62
C THR A 473 -14.39 -14.18 -27.84
N ALA A 474 -14.88 -13.43 -26.86
CA ALA A 474 -16.04 -12.57 -27.02
C ALA A 474 -15.61 -11.11 -27.17
N ALA A 475 -15.31 -10.69 -28.40
CA ALA A 475 -15.34 -9.29 -28.76
C ALA A 475 -16.80 -8.80 -28.56
N ALA A 476 -17.07 -8.16 -27.44
CA ALA A 476 -18.35 -7.50 -27.22
C ALA A 476 -18.52 -6.40 -28.29
N ASP A 477 -19.65 -6.44 -28.97
CA ASP A 477 -20.03 -5.47 -29.98
C ASP A 477 -19.99 -4.05 -29.39
N PRO A 478 -19.23 -3.11 -29.95
CA PRO A 478 -19.07 -1.76 -29.38
C PRO A 478 -20.37 -0.95 -29.32
N ALA A 479 -21.46 -1.46 -29.85
CA ALA A 479 -22.77 -0.76 -29.96
C ALA A 479 -23.65 -0.88 -28.71
N GLU A 480 -23.35 -1.74 -27.72
CA GLU A 480 -24.24 -1.97 -26.56
C GLU A 480 -23.86 -1.24 -25.26
N VAL A 481 -22.78 -0.45 -25.21
CA VAL A 481 -22.38 0.23 -23.98
C VAL A 481 -22.85 1.70 -24.00
N HIS A 482 -24.15 1.91 -23.94
CA HIS A 482 -24.74 3.23 -23.71
C HIS A 482 -25.52 3.34 -22.38
N ASP A 483 -25.36 2.40 -21.46
CA ASP A 483 -25.98 2.48 -20.14
C ASP A 483 -24.95 2.97 -19.11
N ALA A 484 -25.15 4.20 -18.60
CA ALA A 484 -24.34 4.78 -17.52
C ALA A 484 -24.35 3.88 -16.27
N SER A 485 -25.38 3.05 -16.07
CA SER A 485 -25.48 2.06 -15.00
C SER A 485 -24.48 0.90 -15.20
N ALA A 486 -24.20 0.48 -16.41
CA ALA A 486 -23.23 -0.56 -16.71
C ALA A 486 -21.79 -0.10 -16.50
N ALA A 487 -21.50 1.17 -16.81
CA ALA A 487 -20.18 1.76 -16.58
C ALA A 487 -19.88 1.89 -15.08
N VAL A 488 -20.84 2.35 -14.26
CA VAL A 488 -20.69 2.45 -12.79
C VAL A 488 -20.51 1.07 -12.15
N LYS A 489 -21.19 0.03 -12.65
CA LYS A 489 -21.00 -1.35 -12.16
C LYS A 489 -19.62 -1.90 -12.52
N ALA A 490 -19.15 -1.66 -13.74
CA ALA A 490 -17.80 -2.08 -14.16
C ALA A 490 -16.69 -1.39 -13.35
N GLU A 491 -16.88 -0.12 -12.98
CA GLU A 491 -15.96 0.63 -12.12
C GLU A 491 -15.95 0.07 -10.70
N ALA A 492 -17.11 -0.23 -10.11
CA ALA A 492 -17.23 -0.86 -8.80
C ALA A 492 -16.62 -2.27 -8.75
N ASP A 493 -16.75 -3.07 -9.80
CA ASP A 493 -16.15 -4.39 -9.91
C ASP A 493 -14.61 -4.30 -9.99
N THR A 494 -14.08 -3.33 -10.72
CA THR A 494 -12.65 -3.05 -10.84
C THR A 494 -12.07 -2.60 -9.48
N GLU A 495 -12.79 -1.78 -8.72
CA GLU A 495 -12.38 -1.32 -7.40
C GLU A 495 -12.37 -2.48 -6.38
N MET A 496 -13.37 -3.35 -6.43
CA MET A 496 -13.48 -4.52 -5.55
C MET A 496 -12.36 -5.53 -5.80
N GLU A 497 -12.03 -5.77 -7.06
CA GLU A 497 -10.88 -6.59 -7.45
C GLU A 497 -9.56 -5.99 -6.95
N ALA A 498 -9.34 -4.71 -7.22
CA ALA A 498 -8.15 -4.00 -6.77
C ALA A 498 -8.00 -4.04 -5.25
N SER A 499 -9.11 -4.03 -4.50
CA SER A 499 -9.13 -4.18 -3.04
C SER A 499 -8.66 -5.57 -2.59
N SER A 500 -9.13 -6.64 -3.24
CA SER A 500 -8.75 -8.02 -2.92
C SER A 500 -7.27 -8.29 -3.14
N PHE A 501 -6.70 -7.84 -4.26
CA PHE A 501 -5.27 -7.98 -4.54
C PHE A 501 -4.40 -7.10 -3.62
N ARG A 502 -4.86 -5.91 -3.27
CA ARG A 502 -4.19 -5.05 -2.26
C ARG A 502 -4.08 -5.76 -0.92
N THR A 503 -5.11 -6.51 -0.52
CA THR A 503 -5.10 -7.29 0.71
C THR A 503 -3.99 -8.33 0.71
N ILE A 504 -3.91 -9.16 -0.33
CA ILE A 504 -2.84 -10.16 -0.48
C ILE A 504 -1.47 -9.49 -0.37
N TRP A 505 -1.28 -8.42 -1.14
CA TRP A 505 -0.02 -7.70 -1.17
C TRP A 505 0.38 -7.12 0.19
N ARG A 506 -0.56 -6.47 0.89
CA ARG A 506 -0.30 -5.92 2.23
C ARG A 506 0.11 -6.97 3.23
N VAL A 507 -0.59 -8.11 3.25
CA VAL A 507 -0.26 -9.21 4.16
C VAL A 507 1.12 -9.79 3.83
N LEU A 508 1.41 -10.06 2.57
CA LEU A 508 2.71 -10.59 2.16
C LEU A 508 3.86 -9.62 2.43
N ARG A 509 3.66 -8.33 2.17
CA ARG A 509 4.64 -7.28 2.50
C ARG A 509 4.88 -7.18 4.00
N ALA A 510 3.83 -7.24 4.80
CA ALA A 510 3.95 -7.22 6.25
C ALA A 510 4.75 -8.43 6.76
N LEU A 511 4.51 -9.62 6.23
CA LEU A 511 5.26 -10.83 6.55
C LEU A 511 6.72 -10.71 6.11
N ALA A 512 6.98 -10.25 4.89
CA ALA A 512 8.32 -10.07 4.34
C ALA A 512 9.18 -9.10 5.17
N ALA A 513 8.58 -8.07 5.76
CA ALA A 513 9.29 -7.13 6.65
C ALA A 513 9.81 -7.77 7.94
N HIS A 514 9.24 -8.91 8.36
CA HIS A 514 9.55 -9.58 9.64
C HIS A 514 10.03 -11.02 9.48
N ASP A 515 9.97 -11.57 8.27
CA ASP A 515 10.44 -12.91 7.94
C ASP A 515 11.18 -12.88 6.59
N ALA A 516 12.51 -12.86 6.65
CA ALA A 516 13.37 -12.82 5.45
C ALA A 516 13.13 -14.02 4.50
N ARG A 517 12.62 -15.16 4.99
CA ARG A 517 12.29 -16.32 4.16
C ARG A 517 11.20 -15.98 3.14
N VAL A 518 10.26 -15.09 3.49
CA VAL A 518 9.19 -14.64 2.59
C VAL A 518 9.75 -13.88 1.40
N VAL A 519 10.79 -13.06 1.61
CA VAL A 519 11.47 -12.31 0.54
C VAL A 519 12.08 -13.27 -0.47
N GLY A 520 12.81 -14.30 0.00
CA GLY A 520 13.38 -15.36 -0.85
C GLY A 520 12.28 -16.06 -1.65
N ARG A 521 11.21 -16.49 -1.00
CA ARG A 521 10.06 -17.19 -1.62
C ARG A 521 9.30 -16.35 -2.65
N ILE A 522 9.12 -15.04 -2.39
CA ILE A 522 8.55 -14.12 -3.37
C ILE A 522 9.48 -13.94 -4.58
N THR A 523 10.79 -13.88 -4.34
CA THR A 523 11.79 -13.78 -5.41
C THR A 523 11.80 -15.03 -6.28
N GLU A 524 11.71 -16.22 -5.69
CA GLU A 524 11.56 -17.49 -6.41
C GLU A 524 10.28 -17.51 -7.24
N LEU A 525 9.14 -17.08 -6.69
CA LEU A 525 7.87 -16.95 -7.44
C LEU A 525 7.99 -16.04 -8.66
N ARG A 526 8.79 -14.98 -8.56
CA ARG A 526 9.09 -14.06 -9.66
C ARG A 526 10.02 -14.68 -10.70
N ALA A 527 11.07 -15.40 -10.27
CA ALA A 527 12.06 -16.02 -11.14
C ALA A 527 11.45 -17.14 -12.01
N HIS A 528 10.53 -17.93 -11.47
CA HIS A 528 9.79 -18.95 -12.23
C HIS A 528 8.94 -18.39 -13.39
N ARG A 529 8.71 -17.08 -13.42
CA ARG A 529 8.01 -16.42 -14.52
C ARG A 529 8.90 -16.16 -15.76
N ALA A 530 10.22 -16.12 -15.57
CA ALA A 530 11.18 -15.89 -16.67
C ALA A 530 11.36 -17.11 -17.60
N GLN A 531 10.75 -18.26 -17.26
CA GLN A 531 10.76 -19.47 -18.10
C GLN A 531 9.33 -19.83 -18.54
N PRO A 532 8.86 -19.36 -19.70
CA PRO A 532 7.51 -19.71 -20.22
C PRO A 532 7.39 -21.16 -20.69
N ALA A 533 8.43 -21.99 -20.65
CA ALA A 533 8.55 -23.20 -21.43
C ALA A 533 8.46 -24.53 -20.67
N LEU A 534 8.01 -24.59 -19.42
CA LEU A 534 7.93 -25.85 -18.65
C LEU A 534 6.58 -26.12 -17.96
N LEU A 535 5.48 -25.65 -18.55
CA LEU A 535 4.14 -26.14 -18.26
C LEU A 535 3.55 -26.84 -19.48
N THR A 536 4.27 -27.79 -20.04
CA THR A 536 3.67 -28.85 -20.84
C THR A 536 3.12 -29.89 -19.86
N THR A 537 1.88 -29.71 -19.42
CA THR A 537 1.02 -30.85 -19.21
C THR A 537 0.91 -31.52 -20.57
N GLU A 538 1.43 -32.74 -20.69
CA GLU A 538 1.06 -33.63 -21.74
C GLU A 538 -0.46 -33.81 -21.69
N ALA A 539 -1.18 -33.00 -22.45
CA ALA A 539 -2.51 -33.32 -22.91
C ALA A 539 -2.29 -34.38 -23.98
N THR A 540 -2.38 -35.64 -23.58
CA THR A 540 -2.66 -36.73 -24.53
C THR A 540 -3.99 -36.40 -25.17
N ASP A 541 -3.96 -36.08 -26.48
CA ASP A 541 -5.09 -36.14 -27.37
C ASP A 541 -5.69 -37.55 -27.31
N GLY A 542 -6.81 -37.66 -26.66
CA GLY A 542 -7.62 -38.88 -26.58
C GLY A 542 -9.08 -38.50 -26.79
N GLU A 543 -9.60 -39.00 -27.85
CA GLU A 543 -10.95 -38.90 -28.40
C GLU A 543 -12.08 -38.87 -27.36
N ALA A 544 -13.07 -38.04 -27.65
CA ALA A 544 -14.36 -37.95 -26.98
C ALA A 544 -15.02 -39.32 -26.81
N ALA A 545 -15.31 -39.70 -25.58
CA ALA A 545 -16.34 -40.65 -25.25
C ALA A 545 -17.23 -40.06 -24.12
N GLU A 546 -18.45 -39.73 -24.52
CA GLU A 546 -19.57 -39.51 -23.62
C GLU A 546 -19.80 -40.76 -22.79
N THR A 547 -19.66 -40.68 -21.46
CA THR A 547 -20.59 -41.35 -20.51
C THR A 547 -20.30 -40.81 -19.10
N GLY A 548 -21.35 -40.41 -18.42
CA GLY A 548 -21.36 -39.72 -17.14
C GLY A 548 -20.90 -40.54 -15.94
N THR A 549 -20.76 -39.80 -14.90
CA THR A 549 -20.80 -39.97 -13.46
C THR A 549 -19.54 -39.41 -12.80
N ALA A 550 -19.59 -38.18 -12.39
CA ALA A 550 -19.55 -37.61 -11.07
C ALA A 550 -18.45 -38.07 -10.12
N GLY A 551 -17.50 -37.20 -9.93
CA GLY A 551 -16.49 -37.24 -8.91
C GLY A 551 -15.37 -36.29 -9.24
N GLU A 552 -15.67 -35.02 -9.56
CA GLU A 552 -14.65 -33.99 -9.66
C GLU A 552 -14.10 -33.71 -8.28
N GLN A 553 -12.95 -34.29 -8.00
CA GLN A 553 -12.09 -33.77 -6.90
C GLN A 553 -11.71 -32.33 -7.25
N PRO A 554 -11.72 -31.41 -6.28
CA PRO A 554 -11.33 -30.03 -6.51
C PRO A 554 -9.91 -29.99 -7.06
N ALA A 555 -9.72 -29.43 -8.24
CA ALA A 555 -8.42 -29.20 -8.84
C ALA A 555 -7.68 -28.14 -8.03
N SER A 556 -7.00 -28.55 -6.97
CA SER A 556 -6.03 -27.69 -6.31
C SER A 556 -4.77 -27.66 -7.17
N VAL A 557 -4.53 -26.55 -7.85
CA VAL A 557 -3.24 -26.31 -8.49
C VAL A 557 -2.25 -26.00 -7.37
N GLU A 558 -1.48 -27.00 -6.95
CA GLU A 558 -0.37 -26.81 -6.04
C GLU A 558 0.63 -25.86 -6.70
N SER A 559 0.85 -24.70 -6.07
CA SER A 559 1.98 -23.85 -6.43
C SER A 559 3.26 -24.67 -6.25
N PRO A 560 4.27 -24.56 -7.10
CA PRO A 560 5.54 -25.26 -6.92
C PRO A 560 6.27 -24.87 -5.61
N ILE A 561 5.64 -24.05 -4.78
CA ILE A 561 6.16 -23.60 -3.50
C ILE A 561 5.12 -23.98 -2.42
N ASP A 562 5.48 -24.93 -1.60
CA ASP A 562 4.71 -25.48 -0.45
C ASP A 562 4.14 -24.44 0.54
N TRP A 563 4.57 -23.22 0.42
CA TRP A 563 4.31 -22.12 1.33
C TRP A 563 3.05 -21.29 1.00
N LEU A 564 2.72 -21.16 -0.31
CA LEU A 564 1.58 -20.39 -0.79
C LEU A 564 0.67 -21.29 -1.60
N ARG A 565 -0.53 -21.53 -1.09
CA ARG A 565 -1.59 -22.25 -1.78
C ARG A 565 -2.66 -21.25 -2.26
N ILE A 566 -2.98 -21.29 -3.55
CA ILE A 566 -4.12 -20.58 -4.11
C ILE A 566 -5.18 -21.64 -4.43
N ASP A 567 -6.33 -21.51 -3.77
CA ASP A 567 -7.43 -22.47 -3.91
C ASP A 567 -8.56 -21.80 -4.69
N ALA A 568 -8.76 -22.29 -5.93
CA ALA A 568 -9.80 -21.82 -6.82
C ALA A 568 -10.47 -23.04 -7.46
N ARG A 569 -11.75 -23.23 -7.24
CA ARG A 569 -12.50 -24.38 -7.77
C ARG A 569 -12.74 -24.30 -9.27
N ARG A 570 -12.74 -23.10 -9.83
CA ARG A 570 -12.91 -22.81 -11.24
C ARG A 570 -11.78 -21.95 -11.76
N HIS A 571 -11.43 -22.12 -13.02
CA HIS A 571 -10.40 -21.33 -13.70
C HIS A 571 -9.06 -21.25 -12.94
N ALA A 572 -8.68 -22.31 -12.21
CA ALA A 572 -7.55 -22.31 -11.28
C ALA A 572 -6.24 -21.81 -11.92
N ALA A 573 -5.89 -22.26 -13.14
CA ALA A 573 -4.67 -21.82 -13.82
C ALA A 573 -4.69 -20.33 -14.15
N ARG A 574 -5.83 -19.81 -14.60
CA ARG A 574 -6.03 -18.40 -14.98
C ARG A 574 -6.03 -17.50 -13.75
N ILE A 575 -6.73 -17.92 -12.68
CA ILE A 575 -6.73 -17.23 -11.39
C ILE A 575 -5.33 -17.22 -10.80
N LEU A 576 -4.62 -18.35 -10.82
CA LEU A 576 -3.23 -18.42 -10.37
C LEU A 576 -2.33 -17.43 -11.12
N GLN A 577 -2.48 -17.33 -12.43
CA GLN A 577 -1.74 -16.38 -13.25
C GLN A 577 -2.11 -14.94 -12.90
N THR A 578 -3.39 -14.62 -12.70
CA THR A 578 -3.87 -13.29 -12.34
C THR A 578 -3.39 -12.89 -10.95
N VAL A 579 -3.49 -13.77 -9.95
CA VAL A 579 -2.97 -13.53 -8.60
C VAL A 579 -1.45 -13.34 -8.61
N LYS A 580 -0.72 -14.20 -9.34
CA LYS A 580 0.74 -14.05 -9.50
C LYS A 580 1.10 -12.70 -10.13
N LEU A 581 0.40 -12.29 -11.19
CA LEU A 581 0.62 -11.02 -11.87
C LEU A 581 0.34 -9.80 -10.98
N ARG A 582 -0.82 -9.77 -10.34
CA ARG A 582 -1.32 -8.59 -9.65
C ARG A 582 -0.86 -8.48 -8.21
N ALA A 583 -0.74 -9.61 -7.49
CA ALA A 583 -0.29 -9.61 -6.11
C ALA A 583 1.24 -9.56 -5.96
N PHE A 584 1.98 -10.15 -6.90
CA PHE A 584 3.45 -10.26 -6.76
C PHE A 584 4.23 -9.28 -7.64
N ASN A 585 3.59 -8.65 -8.62
CA ASN A 585 4.21 -7.63 -9.45
C ASN A 585 3.21 -6.51 -9.82
N PRO A 586 2.77 -5.72 -8.85
CA PRO A 586 1.77 -4.68 -9.07
C PRO A 586 2.21 -3.63 -10.11
N ARG A 587 3.52 -3.31 -10.19
CA ARG A 587 4.06 -2.43 -11.24
C ARG A 587 4.00 -3.05 -12.63
N ALA A 588 4.16 -4.37 -12.75
CA ALA A 588 4.00 -5.04 -14.04
C ALA A 588 2.52 -5.13 -14.45
N SER A 589 1.59 -5.26 -13.50
CA SER A 589 0.15 -5.25 -13.81
C SER A 589 -0.33 -3.86 -14.21
N GLU A 590 0.13 -2.79 -13.56
CA GLU A 590 -0.12 -1.41 -13.98
C GLU A 590 0.44 -1.15 -15.38
N TRP A 591 1.68 -1.59 -15.63
CA TRP A 591 2.27 -1.50 -16.96
C TRP A 591 1.41 -2.20 -18.01
N GLN A 592 1.00 -3.45 -17.76
CA GLN A 592 0.20 -4.24 -18.70
C GLN A 592 -1.18 -3.64 -18.95
N ARG A 593 -1.83 -3.16 -17.88
CA ARG A 593 -3.12 -2.46 -17.98
C ARG A 593 -2.99 -1.20 -18.83
N MET A 594 -2.02 -0.38 -18.53
CA MET A 594 -1.81 0.88 -19.23
C MET A 594 -1.29 0.66 -20.65
N HIS A 595 -0.48 -0.38 -20.87
CA HIS A 595 -0.05 -0.77 -22.21
C HIS A 595 -1.25 -1.25 -23.06
N ALA A 596 -2.18 -2.02 -22.49
CA ALA A 596 -3.42 -2.42 -23.18
C ALA A 596 -4.29 -1.19 -23.51
N VAL A 597 -4.42 -0.21 -22.60
CA VAL A 597 -5.11 1.06 -22.86
C VAL A 597 -4.41 1.83 -23.98
N ALA A 598 -3.08 1.87 -23.97
CA ALA A 598 -2.28 2.50 -25.02
C ALA A 598 -2.44 1.82 -26.38
N ALA A 599 -2.42 0.48 -26.40
CA ALA A 599 -2.64 -0.32 -27.61
C ALA A 599 -4.04 -0.10 -28.20
N ARG A 600 -5.06 -0.06 -27.36
CA ARG A 600 -6.43 0.26 -27.78
C ARG A 600 -6.53 1.67 -28.35
N PHE A 601 -5.95 2.66 -27.70
CA PHE A 601 -5.90 4.03 -28.19
C PHE A 601 -5.21 4.10 -29.57
N HIS A 602 -4.10 3.37 -29.74
CA HIS A 602 -3.38 3.29 -31.01
C HIS A 602 -4.24 2.66 -32.12
N LEU A 603 -4.97 1.57 -31.81
CA LEU A 603 -5.89 0.95 -32.75
C LEU A 603 -7.02 1.89 -33.21
N GLU A 604 -7.58 2.68 -32.31
CA GLU A 604 -8.68 3.61 -32.57
C GLU A 604 -8.21 4.88 -33.33
N HIS A 605 -6.98 5.35 -33.09
CA HIS A 605 -6.52 6.65 -33.58
C HIS A 605 -5.31 6.58 -34.52
N GLY A 606 -4.68 5.41 -34.68
CA GLY A 606 -3.49 5.23 -35.53
C GLY A 606 -2.20 5.88 -34.99
N HIS A 607 -2.20 6.39 -33.76
CA HIS A 607 -1.06 7.03 -33.10
C HIS A 607 -1.18 6.94 -31.59
N LEU A 608 -0.08 7.15 -30.85
CA LEU A 608 -0.05 7.18 -29.39
C LEU A 608 0.25 8.61 -28.86
N ASP A 609 -0.61 9.57 -29.24
CA ASP A 609 -0.54 10.97 -28.79
C ASP A 609 -1.91 11.49 -28.36
N PRO A 610 -2.43 11.02 -27.20
CA PRO A 610 -3.68 11.52 -26.66
C PRO A 610 -3.53 12.99 -26.23
N THR A 611 -4.48 13.85 -26.64
CA THR A 611 -4.47 15.29 -26.33
C THR A 611 -5.62 15.74 -25.43
N ASP A 612 -6.70 14.97 -25.38
CA ASP A 612 -7.87 15.28 -24.55
C ASP A 612 -7.65 14.79 -23.11
N LYS A 613 -7.29 15.72 -22.23
CA LYS A 613 -7.05 15.43 -20.81
C LYS A 613 -8.33 14.98 -20.06
N THR A 614 -9.49 15.34 -20.53
CA THR A 614 -10.75 15.00 -19.88
C THR A 614 -11.09 13.53 -20.13
N ARG A 615 -10.81 13.04 -21.33
CA ARG A 615 -11.09 11.64 -21.73
C ARG A 615 -9.92 10.69 -21.47
N HIS A 616 -8.69 11.16 -21.61
CA HIS A 616 -7.50 10.32 -21.63
C HIS A 616 -6.43 10.78 -20.60
N GLY A 617 -6.83 11.44 -19.52
CA GLY A 617 -5.93 12.03 -18.54
C GLY A 617 -4.98 11.02 -17.91
N GLU A 618 -5.46 9.83 -17.58
CA GLU A 618 -4.64 8.75 -17.01
C GLU A 618 -3.61 8.23 -18.01
N LEU A 619 -4.00 7.99 -19.26
CA LEU A 619 -3.09 7.57 -20.33
C LEU A 619 -2.01 8.64 -20.61
N ILE A 620 -2.40 9.91 -20.65
CA ILE A 620 -1.46 11.02 -20.86
C ILE A 620 -0.41 11.06 -19.74
N SER A 621 -0.84 10.99 -18.49
CA SER A 621 0.04 11.02 -17.31
C SER A 621 0.98 9.82 -17.29
N TRP A 622 0.47 8.63 -17.62
CA TRP A 622 1.28 7.43 -17.70
C TRP A 622 2.33 7.50 -18.82
N LEU A 623 1.95 7.95 -20.04
CA LEU A 623 2.88 8.13 -21.15
C LEU A 623 3.97 9.18 -20.83
N ASP A 624 3.61 10.27 -20.12
CA ASP A 624 4.58 11.27 -19.67
C ASP A 624 5.57 10.68 -18.66
N ARG A 625 5.11 9.83 -17.76
CA ARG A 625 5.99 9.07 -16.84
C ARG A 625 6.92 8.12 -17.59
N GLN A 626 6.45 7.40 -18.63
CA GLN A 626 7.33 6.55 -19.44
C GLN A 626 8.40 7.38 -20.19
N ARG A 627 8.05 8.55 -20.71
CA ARG A 627 8.99 9.49 -21.32
C ARG A 627 10.08 9.92 -20.34
N TYR A 628 9.68 10.27 -19.12
CA TYR A 628 10.61 10.65 -18.06
C TYR A 628 11.57 9.50 -17.72
N LEU A 629 11.05 8.29 -17.47
CA LEU A 629 11.85 7.12 -17.14
C LEU A 629 12.84 6.75 -18.25
N ASN A 630 12.40 6.80 -19.50
CA ASN A 630 13.28 6.56 -20.64
C ASN A 630 14.38 7.63 -20.76
N GLY A 631 14.05 8.89 -20.54
CA GLY A 631 15.02 9.99 -20.54
C GLY A 631 16.08 9.88 -19.44
N GLN A 632 15.79 9.18 -18.34
CA GLN A 632 16.72 8.87 -17.26
C GLN A 632 17.47 7.53 -17.45
N GLY A 633 17.18 6.78 -18.51
CA GLY A 633 17.73 5.44 -18.72
C GLY A 633 17.23 4.37 -17.74
N LEU A 634 16.09 4.64 -17.09
CA LEU A 634 15.48 3.75 -16.08
C LEU A 634 14.38 2.84 -16.66
N LEU A 635 14.03 3.00 -17.94
CA LEU A 635 13.03 2.14 -18.59
C LEU A 635 13.72 0.93 -19.21
N ASP A 636 13.15 -0.26 -18.97
CA ASP A 636 13.63 -1.51 -19.54
C ASP A 636 13.52 -1.50 -21.07
N ALA A 637 14.55 -2.03 -21.74
CA ALA A 637 14.63 -2.07 -23.22
C ALA A 637 13.46 -2.83 -23.86
N ALA A 638 12.92 -3.88 -23.20
CA ALA A 638 11.74 -4.59 -23.68
C ALA A 638 10.50 -3.68 -23.68
N ARG A 639 10.31 -2.90 -22.63
CA ARG A 639 9.21 -1.93 -22.54
C ARG A 639 9.34 -0.78 -23.53
N VAL A 640 10.56 -0.34 -23.80
CA VAL A 640 10.83 0.65 -24.84
C VAL A 640 10.39 0.08 -26.19
N SER A 641 10.78 -1.16 -26.51
CA SER A 641 10.39 -1.83 -27.75
C SER A 641 8.88 -2.04 -27.89
N GLU A 642 8.19 -2.42 -26.80
CA GLU A 642 6.72 -2.58 -26.78
C GLU A 642 6.01 -1.24 -27.05
N LEU A 643 6.48 -0.14 -26.48
CA LEU A 643 5.93 1.20 -26.73
C LEU A 643 6.28 1.75 -28.11
N ASP A 644 7.47 1.45 -28.64
CA ASP A 644 7.88 1.80 -29.99
C ASP A 644 6.97 1.13 -31.03
N ALA A 645 6.59 -0.14 -30.78
CA ALA A 645 5.66 -0.87 -31.64
C ALA A 645 4.26 -0.22 -31.71
N LEU A 646 3.85 0.49 -30.64
CA LEU A 646 2.62 1.29 -30.60
C LEU A 646 2.81 2.74 -31.11
N GLY A 647 3.98 3.08 -31.64
CA GLY A 647 4.28 4.42 -32.11
C GLY A 647 4.46 5.44 -31.00
N MET A 648 5.12 5.05 -29.90
CA MET A 648 5.41 5.93 -28.76
C MET A 648 6.23 7.14 -29.18
N ILE A 649 5.77 8.29 -28.74
CA ILE A 649 6.44 9.54 -28.96
C ILE A 649 7.26 9.89 -27.73
N TRP A 650 8.56 9.63 -27.77
CA TRP A 650 9.45 9.86 -26.64
C TRP A 650 9.75 11.34 -26.37
N SER A 651 9.75 12.18 -27.40
CA SER A 651 9.96 13.64 -27.27
C SER A 651 8.78 14.41 -27.85
N LYS A 652 8.02 15.07 -26.99
CA LYS A 652 6.89 15.95 -27.43
C LYS A 652 7.37 17.09 -28.32
N HIS A 653 8.59 17.60 -28.12
CA HIS A 653 9.16 18.67 -28.93
C HIS A 653 9.59 18.18 -30.33
N ALA A 654 10.22 17.01 -30.40
CA ALA A 654 10.57 16.38 -31.68
C ALA A 654 9.30 16.05 -32.47
N ASN A 655 8.28 15.51 -31.82
CA ASN A 655 7.02 15.21 -32.50
C ASN A 655 6.25 16.44 -32.97
N ALA A 656 6.22 17.50 -32.18
CA ALA A 656 5.60 18.75 -32.62
C ALA A 656 6.27 19.31 -33.89
N TRP A 657 7.59 19.11 -34.02
CA TRP A 657 8.32 19.49 -35.24
C TRP A 657 8.01 18.53 -36.38
N GLU A 658 8.08 17.22 -36.20
CA GLU A 658 7.79 16.22 -37.25
C GLU A 658 6.34 16.35 -37.76
N ARG A 659 5.39 16.60 -36.86
CA ARG A 659 4.01 16.89 -37.25
C ARG A 659 3.93 18.13 -38.16
N GLY A 660 4.57 19.21 -37.78
CA GLY A 660 4.64 20.43 -38.62
C GLY A 660 5.33 20.17 -39.94
N TYR A 661 6.40 19.38 -39.93
CA TYR A 661 7.13 18.98 -41.14
C TYR A 661 6.26 18.11 -42.09
N ALA A 662 5.46 17.21 -41.56
CA ALA A 662 4.52 16.40 -42.37
C ALA A 662 3.52 17.29 -43.14
N TYR A 663 2.94 18.30 -42.47
CA TYR A 663 2.07 19.28 -43.12
C TYR A 663 2.82 20.16 -44.11
N ALA A 664 4.03 20.56 -43.81
CA ALA A 664 4.87 21.32 -44.74
C ALA A 664 5.24 20.50 -45.99
N ARG A 665 5.53 19.22 -45.82
CA ARG A 665 5.79 18.26 -46.89
C ARG A 665 4.56 18.06 -47.78
N ALA A 666 3.37 17.88 -47.18
CA ALA A 666 2.13 17.78 -47.92
C ALA A 666 1.84 19.06 -48.74
N TRP A 667 2.09 20.22 -48.17
CA TRP A 667 2.00 21.48 -48.89
C TRP A 667 2.97 21.55 -50.07
N ALA A 668 4.26 21.21 -49.82
CA ALA A 668 5.29 21.22 -50.85
C ALA A 668 4.98 20.26 -52.00
N ALA A 669 4.43 19.09 -51.68
CA ALA A 669 4.01 18.12 -52.71
C ALA A 669 2.91 18.66 -53.63
N HIS A 670 2.02 19.53 -53.14
CA HIS A 670 0.95 20.14 -53.92
C HIS A 670 1.36 21.41 -54.62
N HIS A 671 2.20 22.23 -54.01
CA HIS A 671 2.54 23.58 -54.52
C HIS A 671 3.96 23.69 -55.08
N GLY A 672 4.81 22.68 -54.87
CA GLY A 672 6.24 22.68 -55.31
C GLY A 672 7.16 23.58 -54.52
N HIS A 673 6.72 24.16 -53.40
CA HIS A 673 7.51 25.05 -52.58
C HIS A 673 6.98 25.23 -51.14
N LEU A 674 7.81 25.79 -50.24
CA LEU A 674 7.45 26.13 -48.87
C LEU A 674 7.15 27.62 -48.63
N ALA A 675 6.85 28.38 -49.71
CA ALA A 675 6.45 29.79 -49.57
C ALA A 675 5.01 29.96 -49.05
N ILE A 676 4.73 29.40 -47.85
CA ILE A 676 3.41 29.32 -47.23
C ILE A 676 3.06 30.66 -46.55
N PRO A 677 1.89 31.26 -46.83
CA PRO A 677 1.43 32.45 -46.10
C PRO A 677 1.25 32.16 -44.61
N ALA A 678 1.53 33.16 -43.76
CA ALA A 678 1.52 32.96 -42.29
C ALA A 678 0.15 32.57 -41.71
N THR A 679 -0.93 32.93 -42.40
CA THR A 679 -2.33 32.65 -42.00
C THR A 679 -2.86 31.31 -42.50
N GLU A 680 -2.09 30.63 -43.34
CA GLU A 680 -2.54 29.42 -44.04
C GLU A 680 -2.68 28.23 -43.12
N LYS A 681 -3.73 27.45 -43.36
CA LYS A 681 -4.02 26.18 -42.65
C LYS A 681 -4.21 25.06 -43.68
N LEU A 682 -3.64 23.91 -43.36
CA LEU A 682 -3.85 22.67 -44.11
C LEU A 682 -4.51 21.65 -43.17
N ASP A 683 -5.70 21.15 -43.48
CA ASP A 683 -6.48 20.22 -42.68
C ASP A 683 -6.63 20.68 -41.21
N GLY A 684 -6.94 21.96 -41.02
CA GLY A 684 -7.06 22.59 -39.71
C GLY A 684 -5.75 22.93 -38.97
N TYR A 685 -4.62 22.41 -39.43
CA TYR A 685 -3.30 22.71 -38.85
C TYR A 685 -2.75 24.04 -39.42
N ALA A 686 -2.31 24.92 -38.53
CA ALA A 686 -1.77 26.25 -38.91
C ALA A 686 -0.33 26.16 -39.45
N VAL A 687 -0.18 25.54 -40.62
CA VAL A 687 1.12 25.26 -41.25
C VAL A 687 1.89 26.52 -41.59
N GLY A 688 1.20 27.60 -41.99
CA GLY A 688 1.83 28.92 -42.25
C GLY A 688 2.46 29.52 -41.00
N ALA A 689 1.76 29.46 -39.86
CA ALA A 689 2.29 29.95 -38.59
C ALA A 689 3.45 29.06 -38.09
N TRP A 690 3.40 27.75 -38.35
CA TRP A 690 4.49 26.83 -38.02
C TRP A 690 5.75 27.17 -38.88
N MET A 691 5.61 27.32 -40.21
CA MET A 691 6.70 27.68 -41.10
C MET A 691 7.32 29.02 -40.74
N ARG A 692 6.51 30.03 -40.36
CA ARG A 692 7.01 31.33 -39.90
C ARG A 692 7.91 31.17 -38.67
N ARG A 693 7.57 30.29 -37.72
CA ARG A 693 8.42 30.00 -36.57
C ARG A 693 9.73 29.32 -36.97
N GLN A 694 9.68 28.36 -37.94
CA GLN A 694 10.90 27.69 -38.40
C GLN A 694 11.87 28.68 -39.10
N ARG A 695 11.36 29.61 -39.91
CA ARG A 695 12.19 30.62 -40.55
C ARG A 695 12.93 31.51 -39.54
N LYS A 696 12.28 31.78 -38.37
CA LYS A 696 12.84 32.65 -37.33
C LYS A 696 13.67 31.90 -36.29
N ALA A 697 13.67 30.58 -36.30
CA ALA A 697 14.35 29.78 -35.29
C ALA A 697 15.87 29.78 -35.52
N GLU A 698 16.62 30.33 -34.57
CA GLU A 698 18.08 30.35 -34.57
C GLU A 698 18.71 28.99 -34.25
N ALA A 699 17.97 28.11 -33.56
CA ALA A 699 18.44 26.82 -33.04
C ALA A 699 17.74 25.61 -33.68
N LEU A 700 17.59 25.57 -34.99
CA LEU A 700 17.18 24.34 -35.66
C LEU A 700 18.35 23.36 -35.75
N GLY A 701 18.08 22.06 -35.47
CA GLY A 701 19.08 21.01 -35.69
C GLY A 701 19.47 20.86 -37.15
N ALA A 702 20.70 20.44 -37.42
CA ALA A 702 21.21 20.27 -38.77
C ALA A 702 20.29 19.41 -39.66
N ASP A 703 19.75 18.31 -39.10
CA ASP A 703 18.80 17.43 -39.80
C ASP A 703 17.48 18.10 -40.15
N GLN A 704 16.99 18.99 -39.30
CA GLN A 704 15.76 19.75 -39.56
C GLN A 704 15.92 20.74 -40.66
N VAL A 705 17.07 21.43 -40.70
CA VAL A 705 17.46 22.34 -41.78
C VAL A 705 17.59 21.59 -43.11
N ALA A 706 18.26 20.42 -43.09
CA ALA A 706 18.38 19.56 -44.26
C ALA A 706 17.04 19.08 -44.78
N LYS A 707 16.15 18.58 -43.89
CA LYS A 707 14.80 18.15 -44.25
C LYS A 707 13.96 19.24 -44.89
N LEU A 708 13.99 20.47 -44.38
CA LEU A 708 13.27 21.60 -44.97
C LEU A 708 13.94 22.03 -46.30
N GLY A 709 15.26 22.01 -46.39
CA GLY A 709 16.03 22.32 -47.60
C GLY A 709 15.74 21.38 -48.76
N THR A 710 15.49 20.06 -48.49
CA THR A 710 15.12 19.10 -49.54
C THR A 710 13.72 19.36 -50.13
N LEU A 711 12.82 19.97 -49.35
CA LEU A 711 11.49 20.35 -49.85
C LEU A 711 11.48 21.66 -50.61
N ASP A 712 12.32 22.63 -50.21
CA ASP A 712 12.44 23.93 -50.84
C ASP A 712 13.77 24.57 -50.44
N GLU A 713 14.70 24.74 -51.33
CA GLU A 713 16.00 25.42 -51.12
C GLU A 713 15.83 26.86 -50.63
N LEU A 714 14.70 27.50 -51.01
CA LEU A 714 14.38 28.89 -50.66
C LEU A 714 13.50 29.03 -49.43
N TRP A 715 13.33 27.96 -48.63
CA TRP A 715 12.36 27.91 -47.52
C TRP A 715 12.57 28.97 -46.41
N ARG A 716 13.83 29.48 -46.27
CA ARG A 716 14.16 30.53 -45.28
C ARG A 716 13.72 31.92 -45.72
N LEU A 717 13.54 32.13 -47.02
CA LEU A 717 13.12 33.42 -47.55
C LEU A 717 11.65 33.73 -47.21
N GLU A 718 11.35 35.02 -47.06
CA GLU A 718 9.95 35.46 -46.79
C GLU A 718 9.02 34.96 -47.94
N PRO A 719 7.82 34.52 -47.60
CA PRO A 719 6.92 33.84 -48.56
C PRO A 719 6.64 34.66 -49.80
N ASP A 720 6.44 35.97 -49.67
CA ASP A 720 6.11 36.86 -50.83
C ASP A 720 7.31 37.06 -51.72
N TRP A 721 8.51 37.14 -51.16
CA TRP A 721 9.75 37.24 -51.92
C TRP A 721 10.04 35.92 -52.64
N ASN A 722 9.95 34.79 -51.99
CA ASN A 722 10.16 33.47 -52.58
C ASN A 722 9.18 33.22 -53.74
N ARG A 723 7.88 33.46 -53.53
CA ARG A 723 6.88 33.33 -54.61
C ARG A 723 7.19 34.25 -55.80
N SER A 724 7.52 35.51 -55.55
CA SER A 724 7.80 36.46 -56.60
C SER A 724 9.06 36.08 -57.36
N TYR A 725 10.11 35.61 -56.70
CA TYR A 725 11.32 35.10 -57.32
C TYR A 725 11.07 33.88 -58.20
N ARG A 726 10.26 32.95 -57.78
CA ARG A 726 9.85 31.77 -58.60
C ARG A 726 9.04 32.20 -59.84
N ARG A 727 8.15 33.15 -59.66
CA ARG A 727 7.42 33.77 -60.83
C ARG A 727 8.35 34.41 -61.82
N LEU A 728 9.41 35.07 -61.33
CA LEU A 728 10.46 35.61 -62.18
C LEU A 728 11.22 34.51 -62.94
N LEU A 729 11.59 33.45 -62.24
CA LEU A 729 12.23 32.27 -62.85
C LEU A 729 11.38 31.67 -63.96
N ALA A 730 10.07 31.45 -63.69
CA ALA A 730 9.13 30.94 -64.67
C ALA A 730 8.99 31.87 -65.88
N TYR A 731 8.96 33.19 -65.61
CA TYR A 731 8.93 34.19 -66.73
C TYR A 731 10.19 34.11 -67.58
N LEU A 732 11.37 34.00 -67.00
CA LEU A 732 12.64 33.86 -67.73
C LEU A 732 12.70 32.53 -68.50
N ALA A 733 12.25 31.44 -67.95
CA ALA A 733 12.16 30.14 -68.59
C ALA A 733 11.18 30.12 -69.77
N ALA A 734 10.18 31.02 -69.77
CA ALA A 734 9.23 31.20 -70.87
C ALA A 734 9.80 32.21 -71.93
N GLY A 735 11.11 32.58 -71.92
CA GLY A 735 11.75 33.44 -72.83
C GLY A 735 11.63 34.95 -72.52
N GLY A 736 11.24 35.29 -71.32
CA GLY A 736 11.25 36.67 -70.80
C GLY A 736 12.64 37.20 -70.55
N THR A 737 12.80 38.53 -70.52
CA THR A 737 14.10 39.23 -70.34
C THR A 737 14.10 40.04 -69.04
N LEU A 738 15.27 40.22 -68.40
CA LEU A 738 15.44 41.05 -67.18
C LEU A 738 15.22 42.53 -67.43
N ASP A 739 15.43 43.05 -68.67
CA ASP A 739 15.36 44.44 -69.02
C ASP A 739 13.94 44.92 -69.40
N GLY A 740 12.93 44.14 -69.05
CA GLY A 740 11.57 44.48 -69.43
C GLY A 740 11.02 45.75 -68.79
N PRO A 741 10.14 46.49 -69.44
CA PRO A 741 9.51 47.69 -68.89
C PRO A 741 8.63 47.35 -67.65
N ALA A 742 8.43 48.35 -66.77
CA ALA A 742 7.70 48.11 -65.48
C ALA A 742 6.27 47.61 -65.65
N ASN A 743 5.64 47.92 -66.71
CA ASN A 743 4.23 47.56 -66.99
C ASN A 743 4.08 46.24 -67.76
N ARG A 744 5.16 45.57 -68.15
CA ARG A 744 5.13 44.26 -68.85
C ARG A 744 4.61 43.19 -67.90
N THR A 745 3.68 42.40 -68.35
CA THR A 745 3.13 41.30 -67.60
C THR A 745 4.04 40.07 -67.66
N GLY A 746 3.87 39.14 -66.80
CA GLY A 746 4.52 37.81 -66.78
C GLY A 746 4.11 36.88 -67.90
N GLY A 747 3.39 37.37 -68.94
CA GLY A 747 2.86 36.62 -70.05
C GLY A 747 1.46 36.02 -69.78
N GLU A 748 0.99 35.15 -70.72
CA GLU A 748 -0.32 34.52 -70.60
C GLU A 748 -0.43 33.62 -69.37
N ALA A 749 0.68 33.02 -68.96
CA ALA A 749 0.70 32.09 -67.78
C ALA A 749 0.59 32.86 -66.47
N ASP A 750 0.98 34.14 -66.40
CA ASP A 750 0.93 34.95 -65.20
C ASP A 750 0.66 36.41 -65.47
N PRO A 751 -0.52 36.78 -65.92
CA PRO A 751 -0.85 38.13 -66.31
C PRO A 751 -0.84 39.14 -65.18
N ALA A 752 -0.90 38.71 -63.97
CA ALA A 752 -0.89 39.57 -62.80
C ALA A 752 0.52 39.96 -62.32
N PHE A 753 1.56 39.24 -62.68
CA PHE A 753 2.94 39.51 -62.30
C PHE A 753 3.55 40.59 -63.21
N ARG A 754 4.38 41.47 -62.64
CA ARG A 754 5.09 42.51 -63.31
C ARG A 754 6.59 42.37 -63.04
N PRO A 755 7.33 41.56 -63.84
CA PRO A 755 8.75 41.24 -63.58
C PRO A 755 9.62 42.49 -63.44
N GLY A 756 9.51 43.40 -64.41
CA GLY A 756 10.32 44.61 -64.41
C GLY A 756 10.00 45.55 -63.21
N ALA A 757 8.79 45.62 -62.77
CA ALA A 757 8.42 46.42 -61.61
C ALA A 757 8.96 45.74 -60.28
N TRP A 758 8.92 44.39 -60.21
CA TRP A 758 9.46 43.66 -59.10
C TRP A 758 10.99 43.78 -59.04
N LEU A 759 11.72 43.66 -60.19
CA LEU A 759 13.16 43.80 -60.23
C LEU A 759 13.60 45.24 -59.77
N ARG A 760 12.98 46.28 -60.25
CA ARG A 760 13.26 47.67 -59.79
C ARG A 760 13.04 47.87 -58.31
N LYS A 761 12.07 47.17 -57.74
CA LYS A 761 11.84 47.15 -56.26
C LYS A 761 12.98 46.46 -55.57
N GLN A 762 13.53 45.37 -56.14
CA GLN A 762 14.66 44.66 -55.56
C GLN A 762 15.94 45.50 -55.68
N ASP A 763 16.20 46.17 -56.79
CA ASP A 763 17.36 47.08 -56.98
C ASP A 763 17.34 48.20 -55.94
N LYS A 764 16.18 48.79 -55.73
CA LYS A 764 16.00 49.79 -54.68
C LYS A 764 16.24 49.21 -53.33
N ALA A 765 15.73 48.03 -53.02
CA ALA A 765 15.96 47.35 -51.74
C ALA A 765 17.42 46.98 -51.51
N ARG A 766 18.15 46.63 -52.59
CA ARG A 766 19.58 46.40 -52.59
C ARG A 766 20.36 47.67 -52.23
N SER A 767 20.06 48.81 -52.93
CA SER A 767 20.69 50.08 -52.61
C SER A 767 20.39 50.62 -51.22
N ASP A 768 19.18 50.30 -50.66
CA ASP A 768 18.80 50.62 -49.32
C ASP A 768 19.40 49.67 -48.28
N GLY A 769 20.18 48.63 -48.65
CA GLY A 769 20.75 47.60 -47.77
C GLY A 769 19.71 46.71 -47.10
N LYS A 770 18.52 46.50 -47.69
CA LYS A 770 17.36 45.76 -47.13
C LYS A 770 17.30 44.31 -47.63
N LEU A 771 18.13 43.90 -48.55
CA LEU A 771 18.21 42.52 -49.04
C LEU A 771 19.13 41.67 -48.13
N THR A 772 18.75 40.42 -47.89
CA THR A 772 19.64 39.46 -47.26
C THR A 772 20.79 39.06 -48.23
N GLU A 773 21.88 38.53 -47.68
CA GLU A 773 22.98 37.97 -48.46
C GLU A 773 22.50 36.94 -49.49
N GLN A 774 21.59 36.04 -49.07
CA GLN A 774 21.01 35.03 -49.95
C GLN A 774 20.19 35.63 -51.09
N GLN A 775 19.37 36.64 -50.80
CA GLN A 775 18.58 37.33 -51.81
C GLN A 775 19.49 38.04 -52.83
N THR A 776 20.55 38.69 -52.36
CA THR A 776 21.53 39.34 -53.15
C THR A 776 22.26 38.35 -54.07
N ALA A 777 22.74 37.25 -53.53
CA ALA A 777 23.42 36.19 -54.28
C ALA A 777 22.53 35.59 -55.40
N LEU A 778 21.23 35.34 -55.07
CA LEU A 778 20.25 34.85 -56.06
C LEU A 778 20.00 35.81 -57.22
N LEU A 779 19.91 37.14 -56.95
CA LEU A 779 19.72 38.13 -57.97
C LEU A 779 20.99 38.32 -58.85
N ASP A 780 22.19 38.26 -58.22
CA ASP A 780 23.47 38.33 -58.94
C ASP A 780 23.68 37.09 -59.84
N ALA A 781 23.22 35.91 -59.37
CA ALA A 781 23.27 34.71 -60.21
C ALA A 781 22.37 34.84 -61.50
N LEU A 782 21.18 35.45 -61.36
CA LEU A 782 20.30 35.69 -62.48
C LEU A 782 20.92 36.68 -63.47
N THR A 783 21.52 37.76 -62.97
CA THR A 783 22.18 38.77 -63.85
C THR A 783 23.34 38.13 -64.60
N ARG A 784 24.19 37.38 -63.97
CA ARG A 784 25.29 36.67 -64.63
C ARG A 784 24.82 35.66 -65.67
N HIS A 785 23.70 34.91 -65.34
CA HIS A 785 23.15 33.96 -66.29
C HIS A 785 22.60 34.68 -67.57
N ALA A 786 21.90 35.78 -67.36
CA ALA A 786 21.41 36.60 -68.47
C ALA A 786 22.53 37.15 -69.36
N GLU A 787 23.63 37.60 -68.79
CA GLU A 787 24.82 38.03 -69.51
C GLU A 787 25.46 36.90 -70.33
N THR A 788 25.50 35.67 -69.80
CA THR A 788 26.07 34.52 -70.50
C THR A 788 25.15 33.97 -71.59
N VAL A 789 23.84 34.19 -71.55
CA VAL A 789 22.90 33.79 -72.61
C VAL A 789 22.81 34.83 -73.72
N THR A 790 23.18 36.11 -73.51
CA THR A 790 23.19 37.20 -74.45
C THR A 790 24.54 37.40 -75.13
N ALA A 791 25.61 36.81 -74.65
CA ALA A 791 26.95 36.72 -75.23
C ALA A 791 27.12 35.43 -76.10
#